data_3f8a341abf9ad27d228e4c4571e5f111
#
_entry.id   3f8a341abf9ad27d228e4c4571e5f111
#
_cell.length_a   1.000
_cell.length_b   1.000
_cell.length_c   1.000
_cell.angle_alpha   90.00
_cell.angle_beta   90.00
_cell.angle_gamma   90.00
#
_symmetry.space_group_name_H-M   'P 1'
#
loop_
_entity.id
_entity.type
_entity.pdbx_description
1 polymer ?
#
loop_
_entity_poly.entity_id
_entity_poly.type
_entity_poly.pdbx_seq_one_letter_code
_entity_poly.pdbx_strand_id
1 'polypeptide(L)'
;MENKTTHGVANNGGGSPSSSLGSVPMSVGRRQFLHSVMTAGAVAALTSRPAISGSGESAVTAPAPSGALLTLKTRAAAFSIDKTGALSAITGSARNYLASGQPSPLLSLRVGGQWHVPNRATWHARGHALTLHYEGLGATAVVTLAEKPTHVTFELTQLRARNPVELILWGPYPIAIGDLVGEVVGVVRDAEFAVGIQALNTKTLGGYPSQENDIEPDGNEADDTGNYPGLPAELRKQQRWRGDTAKRTPFGSTVQAYCRNRDRQRVISNWGHEKFVALPFDDGGVIGSRIALFAGPATEALATIGEIEVAEGLPHPILDGVWAKTAPGATASYLIVDFGESTIDRAIEMTQRAGLKYLYHSSPFETWGHFKLKPASFPHGWDGFRDCVETARKAGIGVGFHTLSNFITPNDPFVTPQPDPRLARIGSSELTADIDASQTEIPVSDPVWFQKKTDMNTVVIGEELIRYEGVSADAPWRLLKCQRGAWGTQAAAHKKGDAAGKLMDHPYKVFLTDAALSQEVARNIAAFCNHTGAIQLSLDGLEGNWSTGMGQYGRTLFTKAWYDALDPELRGHMINDASNPAHFTWHIATRYNWGEPWYAGFRQSQTLYRLKNQLFYTRNLIPRMLGWFSVRPGTTTEDAEWLCARAAGYDAGFALATRFGSRATQSSSDVGGMDEKRAAILDVVKQWETARQSNAFPESLKADLQDVTREFHLVPVGPNEWDLQPANPPGPPVRIKATNRAVSTNGGQQCAKFT
;
A
#
# COMPACT_ATOMS: atom_id res chain seq x y z
N MET A 1 38.15 33.82 39.82
CA MET A 1 38.11 33.51 41.26
C MET A 1 37.39 32.20 41.34
N GLU A 2 38.07 31.05 41.30
CA GLU A 2 38.58 30.30 42.43
C GLU A 2 37.42 29.82 43.34
N ASN A 3 37.25 28.59 43.72
CA ASN A 3 38.11 27.38 43.84
C ASN A 3 37.19 26.24 44.28
N LYS A 4 37.39 25.00 43.79
CA LYS A 4 37.89 23.81 44.52
C LYS A 4 37.11 23.45 45.81
N THR A 5 36.81 22.24 46.18
CA THR A 5 37.47 20.89 46.19
C THR A 5 36.52 19.88 46.86
N THR A 6 36.41 18.64 46.34
CA THR A 6 36.96 17.32 46.72
C THR A 6 36.28 16.49 47.83
N HIS A 7 36.33 15.15 47.53
CA HIS A 7 36.27 13.92 48.36
C HIS A 7 34.85 13.36 48.55
N GLY A 8 34.49 12.15 48.14
CA GLY A 8 35.25 10.90 48.03
C GLY A 8 34.79 9.91 49.12
N VAL A 9 34.23 8.78 48.72
CA VAL A 9 34.47 7.44 49.31
C VAL A 9 33.51 6.41 48.66
N ALA A 10 34.11 5.30 48.25
CA ALA A 10 33.47 4.13 47.66
C ALA A 10 32.70 3.30 48.70
N ASN A 11 31.67 2.59 48.24
CA ASN A 11 31.49 1.22 48.73
C ASN A 11 30.74 0.32 47.71
N ASN A 12 31.22 -0.89 47.62
CA ASN A 12 30.80 -2.00 46.77
C ASN A 12 29.44 -2.55 47.17
N GLY A 13 28.66 -2.97 46.15
CA GLY A 13 27.53 -3.85 46.34
C GLY A 13 27.05 -4.37 44.97
N GLY A 14 27.37 -5.63 44.67
CA GLY A 14 27.02 -6.29 43.41
C GLY A 14 25.52 -6.45 43.24
N GLY A 15 25.06 -6.17 42.03
CA GLY A 15 23.70 -6.46 41.56
C GLY A 15 23.76 -6.59 40.05
N SER A 16 23.34 -7.73 39.57
CA SER A 16 23.25 -8.09 38.15
C SER A 16 22.52 -7.05 37.30
N PRO A 17 22.94 -6.77 36.08
CA PRO A 17 22.21 -5.85 35.23
C PRO A 17 20.96 -6.54 34.64
N SER A 18 19.80 -6.19 35.15
CA SER A 18 18.54 -6.38 34.43
C SER A 18 18.51 -5.46 33.22
N SER A 19 18.62 -6.01 32.02
CA SER A 19 18.51 -5.28 30.77
C SER A 19 17.07 -4.78 30.59
N SER A 20 16.79 -3.57 31.05
CA SER A 20 15.62 -2.82 30.63
C SER A 20 15.87 -2.33 29.20
N LEU A 21 15.36 -3.06 28.21
CA LEU A 21 15.19 -2.55 26.86
C LEU A 21 14.20 -1.38 26.92
N GLY A 22 14.73 -0.18 26.96
CA GLY A 22 13.95 1.04 26.92
C GLY A 22 13.10 1.08 25.65
N SER A 23 11.82 1.31 25.82
CA SER A 23 10.88 1.60 24.75
C SER A 23 11.36 2.78 23.91
N VAL A 24 11.84 2.53 22.70
CA VAL A 24 12.28 3.57 21.77
C VAL A 24 11.04 4.36 21.31
N PRO A 25 11.02 5.71 21.43
CA PRO A 25 9.90 6.50 20.94
C PRO A 25 9.80 6.37 19.41
N MET A 26 8.69 5.87 18.90
CA MET A 26 8.40 5.68 17.48
C MET A 26 8.59 6.92 16.60
N SER A 27 8.69 8.13 17.19
CA SER A 27 8.70 9.39 16.46
C SER A 27 10.02 9.74 15.75
N VAL A 28 11.16 9.23 16.21
CA VAL A 28 12.47 9.62 15.66
C VAL A 28 12.87 8.72 14.49
N GLY A 29 12.60 7.43 14.58
CA GLY A 29 12.98 6.46 13.54
C GLY A 29 12.24 6.65 12.21
N ARG A 30 10.94 6.98 12.25
CA ARG A 30 10.12 7.19 11.05
C ARG A 30 10.51 8.46 10.27
N ARG A 31 10.93 9.50 10.98
CA ARG A 31 11.39 10.75 10.35
C ARG A 31 12.67 10.52 9.52
N GLN A 32 13.60 9.74 10.05
CA GLN A 32 14.81 9.35 9.32
C GLN A 32 14.53 8.35 8.20
N PHE A 33 13.53 7.46 8.37
CA PHE A 33 13.15 6.48 7.36
C PHE A 33 12.52 7.14 6.12
N LEU A 34 11.53 8.00 6.29
CA LEU A 34 10.95 8.70 5.15
C LEU A 34 11.99 9.57 4.43
N HIS A 35 12.94 10.14 5.16
CA HIS A 35 14.09 10.84 4.55
C HIS A 35 15.05 9.87 3.86
N SER A 36 15.37 8.73 4.47
CA SER A 36 16.33 7.76 3.92
C SER A 36 15.76 6.96 2.74
N VAL A 37 14.48 6.59 2.78
CA VAL A 37 13.81 5.92 1.64
C VAL A 37 13.59 6.90 0.50
N MET A 38 13.27 8.15 0.79
CA MET A 38 13.16 9.20 -0.23
C MET A 38 14.53 9.59 -0.82
N THR A 39 15.60 9.66 0.01
CA THR A 39 16.96 9.93 -0.49
C THR A 39 17.56 8.72 -1.19
N ALA A 40 17.35 7.50 -0.72
CA ALA A 40 17.84 6.30 -1.43
C ALA A 40 17.12 6.09 -2.77
N GLY A 41 15.82 6.32 -2.83
CA GLY A 41 15.06 6.33 -4.08
C GLY A 41 15.49 7.47 -5.03
N ALA A 42 15.73 8.66 -4.49
CA ALA A 42 16.17 9.81 -5.26
C ALA A 42 17.65 9.71 -5.71
N VAL A 43 18.53 9.14 -4.88
CA VAL A 43 19.95 8.92 -5.24
C VAL A 43 20.08 7.81 -6.28
N ALA A 44 19.30 6.73 -6.18
CA ALA A 44 19.26 5.71 -7.24
C ALA A 44 18.68 6.26 -8.57
N ALA A 45 17.73 7.18 -8.50
CA ALA A 45 17.20 7.86 -9.70
C ALA A 45 18.18 8.88 -10.31
N LEU A 46 19.09 9.46 -9.51
CA LEU A 46 20.07 10.44 -10.02
C LEU A 46 21.32 9.79 -10.63
N THR A 47 21.64 8.52 -10.27
CA THR A 47 22.82 7.83 -10.81
C THR A 47 22.50 6.88 -11.97
N SER A 48 21.23 6.62 -12.28
CA SER A 48 20.82 5.71 -13.35
C SER A 48 19.92 6.33 -14.41
N ARG A 49 20.09 7.61 -14.73
CA ARG A 49 19.71 8.08 -16.05
C ARG A 49 20.84 7.72 -17.03
N PRO A 50 20.69 6.70 -17.87
CA PRO A 50 21.24 6.83 -19.19
C PRO A 50 20.44 7.97 -19.82
N ALA A 51 21.12 9.06 -20.16
CA ALA A 51 20.61 9.92 -21.19
C ALA A 51 20.15 8.99 -22.32
N ILE A 52 18.88 8.99 -22.62
CA ILE A 52 18.40 8.51 -23.91
C ILE A 52 18.87 9.59 -24.89
N SER A 53 20.18 9.59 -25.15
CA SER A 53 20.69 10.05 -26.41
C SER A 53 20.05 9.10 -27.42
N GLY A 54 19.27 9.63 -28.33
CA GLY A 54 18.68 8.90 -29.43
C GLY A 54 19.74 8.13 -30.23
N SER A 55 20.00 6.91 -29.80
CA SER A 55 20.53 5.87 -30.64
C SER A 55 19.33 5.06 -31.09
N GLY A 56 19.02 5.17 -32.36
CA GLY A 56 17.91 4.56 -33.05
C GLY A 56 17.61 3.13 -32.61
N GLU A 57 16.70 2.98 -31.64
CA GLU A 57 15.82 1.82 -31.66
C GLU A 57 15.07 1.93 -32.97
N SER A 58 15.34 1.00 -33.89
CA SER A 58 14.57 0.85 -35.10
C SER A 58 13.12 0.78 -34.67
N ALA A 59 12.39 1.88 -34.87
CA ALA A 59 10.96 1.90 -34.68
C ALA A 59 10.43 0.73 -35.51
N VAL A 60 9.94 -0.30 -34.85
CA VAL A 60 9.18 -1.36 -35.50
C VAL A 60 7.99 -0.64 -36.09
N THR A 61 8.07 -0.27 -37.35
CA THR A 61 6.96 0.33 -38.09
C THR A 61 5.80 -0.64 -38.01
N ALA A 62 4.77 -0.28 -37.25
CA ALA A 62 3.54 -1.04 -37.21
C ALA A 62 3.05 -1.25 -38.66
N PRO A 63 2.69 -2.46 -39.07
CA PRO A 63 2.14 -2.69 -40.38
C PRO A 63 0.89 -1.84 -40.57
N ALA A 64 0.64 -1.39 -41.80
CA ALA A 64 -0.54 -0.61 -42.14
C ALA A 64 -1.82 -1.29 -41.62
N PRO A 65 -2.82 -0.58 -41.10
CA PRO A 65 -4.00 -1.17 -40.50
C PRO A 65 -4.67 -2.14 -41.47
N SER A 66 -4.60 -3.41 -41.15
CA SER A 66 -5.29 -4.49 -41.83
C SER A 66 -6.75 -4.55 -41.30
N GLY A 67 -7.71 -4.96 -42.13
CA GLY A 67 -9.10 -5.11 -41.67
C GLY A 67 -9.19 -6.01 -40.43
N ALA A 68 -10.19 -5.81 -39.58
CA ALA A 68 -10.37 -6.56 -38.35
C ALA A 68 -10.48 -8.05 -38.61
N LEU A 69 -9.72 -8.86 -37.89
CA LEU A 69 -9.81 -10.30 -37.81
C LEU A 69 -10.98 -10.76 -36.94
N LEU A 70 -11.16 -10.03 -35.83
CA LEU A 70 -12.14 -10.32 -34.78
C LEU A 70 -12.63 -9.02 -34.15
N THR A 71 -13.90 -8.96 -33.81
CA THR A 71 -14.48 -7.88 -32.99
C THR A 71 -15.25 -8.49 -31.83
N LEU A 72 -14.88 -8.13 -30.61
CA LEU A 72 -15.51 -8.51 -29.35
C LEU A 72 -16.39 -7.37 -28.87
N LYS A 73 -17.57 -7.67 -28.32
CA LYS A 73 -18.56 -6.67 -27.95
C LYS A 73 -18.93 -6.75 -26.46
N THR A 74 -19.15 -5.60 -25.88
CA THR A 74 -19.82 -5.42 -24.58
C THR A 74 -21.09 -4.60 -24.77
N ARG A 75 -21.83 -4.32 -23.69
CA ARG A 75 -23.03 -3.45 -23.79
C ARG A 75 -22.69 -2.02 -24.23
N ALA A 76 -21.48 -1.53 -24.02
CA ALA A 76 -21.11 -0.11 -24.23
C ALA A 76 -19.98 0.11 -25.25
N ALA A 77 -19.27 -0.93 -25.65
CA ALA A 77 -18.10 -0.80 -26.53
C ALA A 77 -17.84 -2.05 -27.37
N ALA A 78 -16.99 -1.89 -28.40
CA ALA A 78 -16.45 -3.00 -29.18
C ALA A 78 -14.93 -2.89 -29.28
N PHE A 79 -14.25 -4.04 -29.21
CA PHE A 79 -12.79 -4.20 -29.24
C PHE A 79 -12.43 -5.00 -30.50
N SER A 80 -11.71 -4.39 -31.42
CA SER A 80 -11.32 -5.05 -32.68
C SER A 80 -9.84 -5.46 -32.65
N ILE A 81 -9.57 -6.67 -33.09
CA ILE A 81 -8.21 -7.21 -33.24
C ILE A 81 -7.97 -7.46 -34.72
N ASP A 82 -6.83 -7.05 -35.24
CA ASP A 82 -6.45 -7.23 -36.65
C ASP A 82 -5.70 -8.55 -36.92
N LYS A 83 -5.36 -8.76 -38.19
CA LYS A 83 -4.66 -9.98 -38.65
C LYS A 83 -3.21 -10.09 -38.18
N THR A 84 -2.63 -9.01 -37.64
CA THR A 84 -1.29 -9.02 -37.06
C THR A 84 -1.33 -9.42 -35.57
N GLY A 85 -2.50 -9.39 -34.94
CA GLY A 85 -2.68 -9.61 -33.51
C GLY A 85 -2.55 -8.31 -32.69
N ALA A 86 -2.80 -7.18 -33.33
CA ALA A 86 -2.88 -5.89 -32.64
C ALA A 86 -4.34 -5.53 -32.31
N LEU A 87 -4.57 -4.86 -31.19
CA LEU A 87 -5.83 -4.18 -30.90
C LEU A 87 -5.92 -2.99 -31.86
N SER A 88 -6.88 -3.03 -32.79
CA SER A 88 -6.99 -2.06 -33.87
C SER A 88 -8.05 -0.99 -33.65
N ALA A 89 -9.01 -1.22 -32.75
CA ALA A 89 -10.00 -0.24 -32.35
C ALA A 89 -10.62 -0.56 -30.97
N ILE A 90 -10.98 0.49 -30.25
CA ILE A 90 -11.89 0.48 -29.11
C ILE A 90 -12.99 1.48 -29.46
N THR A 91 -14.15 1.00 -29.89
CA THR A 91 -15.25 1.86 -30.34
C THR A 91 -16.38 1.93 -29.32
N GLY A 92 -16.86 3.13 -29.03
CA GLY A 92 -18.02 3.40 -28.18
C GLY A 92 -18.60 4.76 -28.53
N SER A 93 -19.93 4.94 -28.41
CA SER A 93 -20.61 6.21 -28.71
C SER A 93 -20.21 6.84 -30.05
N ALA A 94 -20.09 6.03 -31.13
CA ALA A 94 -19.68 6.43 -32.46
C ALA A 94 -18.25 6.96 -32.66
N ARG A 95 -17.37 6.79 -31.67
CA ARG A 95 -15.97 7.24 -31.70
C ARG A 95 -15.01 6.07 -31.43
N ASN A 96 -13.83 6.09 -32.06
CA ASN A 96 -12.73 5.20 -31.70
C ASN A 96 -11.85 5.88 -30.65
N TYR A 97 -11.62 5.21 -29.54
CA TYR A 97 -10.82 5.70 -28.41
C TYR A 97 -9.37 5.20 -28.43
N LEU A 98 -9.02 4.28 -29.35
CA LEU A 98 -7.63 3.90 -29.56
C LEU A 98 -6.90 5.05 -30.28
N ALA A 99 -5.76 5.49 -29.75
CA ALA A 99 -4.98 6.57 -30.36
C ALA A 99 -4.37 6.10 -31.68
N SER A 100 -4.61 6.86 -32.77
CA SER A 100 -4.15 6.51 -34.10
C SER A 100 -2.64 6.60 -34.25
N GLY A 101 -2.06 5.75 -35.09
CA GLY A 101 -0.62 5.79 -35.42
C GLY A 101 0.30 5.25 -34.31
N GLN A 102 -0.26 4.71 -33.23
CA GLN A 102 0.51 4.12 -32.14
C GLN A 102 0.49 2.59 -32.22
N PRO A 103 1.61 1.89 -31.90
CA PRO A 103 1.63 0.45 -31.79
C PRO A 103 0.70 -0.04 -30.67
N SER A 104 -0.07 -1.09 -30.94
CA SER A 104 -1.03 -1.65 -29.98
C SER A 104 -1.07 -3.18 -30.00
N PRO A 105 0.08 -3.88 -29.81
CA PRO A 105 0.09 -5.33 -29.79
C PRO A 105 -0.81 -5.87 -28.68
N LEU A 106 -1.60 -6.93 -28.96
CA LEU A 106 -2.44 -7.54 -27.92
C LEU A 106 -1.57 -8.11 -26.79
N LEU A 107 -0.48 -8.79 -27.14
CA LEU A 107 0.46 -9.40 -26.19
C LEU A 107 1.87 -9.34 -26.75
N SER A 108 2.82 -8.83 -25.98
CA SER A 108 4.25 -8.82 -26.32
C SER A 108 5.00 -9.84 -25.46
N LEU A 109 6.06 -10.44 -25.99
CA LEU A 109 6.94 -11.39 -25.29
C LEU A 109 8.32 -10.76 -25.10
N ARG A 110 8.94 -10.93 -23.92
CA ARG A 110 10.34 -10.61 -23.69
C ARG A 110 11.17 -11.88 -23.64
N VAL A 111 12.18 -11.96 -24.52
CA VAL A 111 13.09 -13.10 -24.63
C VAL A 111 14.51 -12.58 -24.84
N GLY A 112 15.46 -13.02 -24.03
CA GLY A 112 16.84 -12.53 -24.06
C GLY A 112 16.95 -11.01 -23.87
N GLY A 113 16.10 -10.43 -23.02
CA GLY A 113 16.05 -9.00 -22.78
C GLY A 113 15.38 -8.16 -23.87
N GLN A 114 14.96 -8.76 -24.99
CA GLN A 114 14.36 -8.08 -26.15
C GLN A 114 12.85 -8.29 -26.21
N TRP A 115 12.10 -7.25 -26.61
CA TRP A 115 10.67 -7.34 -26.84
C TRP A 115 10.33 -7.82 -28.25
N HIS A 116 9.36 -8.71 -28.32
CA HIS A 116 8.83 -9.25 -29.57
C HIS A 116 7.32 -9.08 -29.60
N VAL A 117 6.80 -8.54 -30.69
CA VAL A 117 5.37 -8.37 -30.96
C VAL A 117 4.88 -9.42 -31.95
N PRO A 118 3.61 -9.82 -31.92
CA PRO A 118 3.06 -10.74 -32.93
C PRO A 118 3.02 -10.03 -34.28
N ASN A 119 3.21 -10.81 -35.33
CA ASN A 119 3.12 -10.34 -36.72
C ASN A 119 2.00 -11.02 -37.51
N ARG A 120 1.38 -12.05 -36.95
CA ARG A 120 0.23 -12.75 -37.52
C ARG A 120 -0.65 -13.32 -36.40
N ALA A 121 -1.97 -13.23 -36.56
CA ALA A 121 -2.93 -13.87 -35.69
C ALA A 121 -3.87 -14.81 -36.47
N THR A 122 -4.30 -15.88 -35.82
CA THR A 122 -5.26 -16.84 -36.33
C THR A 122 -6.38 -17.04 -35.33
N TRP A 123 -7.61 -16.80 -35.75
CA TRP A 123 -8.80 -16.98 -34.93
C TRP A 123 -9.39 -18.38 -35.04
N HIS A 124 -9.69 -19.03 -33.94
CA HIS A 124 -10.30 -20.33 -33.81
C HIS A 124 -11.67 -20.21 -33.11
N ALA A 125 -12.73 -20.06 -33.89
CA ALA A 125 -14.07 -19.77 -33.40
C ALA A 125 -14.61 -20.83 -32.42
N ARG A 126 -14.40 -22.14 -32.69
CA ARG A 126 -14.89 -23.23 -31.82
C ARG A 126 -14.30 -23.23 -30.41
N GLY A 127 -13.10 -22.70 -30.23
CA GLY A 127 -12.40 -22.67 -28.95
C GLY A 127 -12.33 -21.29 -28.33
N HIS A 128 -12.95 -20.26 -28.93
CA HIS A 128 -12.79 -18.86 -28.55
C HIS A 128 -11.33 -18.49 -28.28
N ALA A 129 -10.42 -18.94 -29.17
CA ALA A 129 -8.98 -18.83 -28.99
C ALA A 129 -8.33 -18.08 -30.15
N LEU A 130 -7.38 -17.23 -29.84
CA LEU A 130 -6.54 -16.51 -30.79
C LEU A 130 -5.11 -17.02 -30.66
N THR A 131 -4.56 -17.57 -31.78
CA THR A 131 -3.14 -17.93 -31.85
C THR A 131 -2.36 -16.72 -32.38
N LEU A 132 -1.46 -16.19 -31.58
CA LEU A 132 -0.52 -15.14 -31.94
C LEU A 132 0.80 -15.78 -32.37
N HIS A 133 1.33 -15.36 -33.51
CA HIS A 133 2.58 -15.87 -34.09
C HIS A 133 3.66 -14.81 -34.03
N TYR A 134 4.84 -15.19 -33.54
CA TYR A 134 6.06 -14.38 -33.44
C TYR A 134 7.11 -15.02 -34.36
N GLU A 135 6.97 -14.80 -35.66
CA GLU A 135 7.73 -15.54 -36.67
C GLU A 135 9.24 -15.38 -36.51
N GLY A 136 9.74 -14.17 -36.26
CA GLY A 136 11.16 -13.91 -36.00
C GLY A 136 11.73 -14.64 -34.78
N LEU A 137 10.87 -14.99 -33.80
CA LEU A 137 11.24 -15.75 -32.60
C LEU A 137 10.97 -17.25 -32.72
N GLY A 138 10.19 -17.68 -33.73
CA GLY A 138 9.69 -19.03 -33.84
C GLY A 138 8.79 -19.43 -32.65
N ALA A 139 8.02 -18.48 -32.13
CA ALA A 139 7.15 -18.70 -30.99
C ALA A 139 5.67 -18.53 -31.35
N THR A 140 4.81 -19.16 -30.56
CA THR A 140 3.35 -19.02 -30.63
C THR A 140 2.76 -18.91 -29.25
N ALA A 141 1.77 -17.99 -29.08
CA ALA A 141 0.97 -17.85 -27.88
C ALA A 141 -0.50 -18.09 -28.21
N VAL A 142 -1.21 -18.85 -27.38
CA VAL A 142 -2.66 -19.04 -27.49
C VAL A 142 -3.32 -18.25 -26.40
N VAL A 143 -4.18 -17.30 -26.80
CA VAL A 143 -4.95 -16.46 -25.93
C VAL A 143 -6.42 -16.88 -26.04
N THR A 144 -7.02 -17.31 -24.94
CA THR A 144 -8.46 -17.58 -24.84
C THR A 144 -9.20 -16.27 -24.51
N LEU A 145 -10.34 -16.06 -25.17
CA LEU A 145 -11.11 -14.84 -25.08
C LEU A 145 -12.53 -15.15 -24.60
N ALA A 146 -13.12 -14.21 -23.83
CA ALA A 146 -14.56 -14.26 -23.54
C ALA A 146 -15.16 -12.86 -23.58
N GLU A 147 -16.37 -12.79 -24.17
CA GLU A 147 -17.23 -11.62 -24.14
C GLU A 147 -18.14 -11.71 -22.93
N LYS A 148 -18.21 -10.63 -22.17
CA LYS A 148 -19.10 -10.43 -21.02
C LYS A 148 -19.90 -9.14 -21.23
N PRO A 149 -21.04 -8.96 -20.58
CA PRO A 149 -21.83 -7.74 -20.76
C PRO A 149 -21.06 -6.44 -20.52
N THR A 150 -20.10 -6.43 -19.60
CA THR A 150 -19.36 -5.22 -19.20
C THR A 150 -17.92 -5.17 -19.71
N HIS A 151 -17.32 -6.31 -20.05
CA HIS A 151 -15.90 -6.39 -20.38
C HIS A 151 -15.58 -7.58 -21.29
N VAL A 152 -14.39 -7.58 -21.84
CA VAL A 152 -13.82 -8.72 -22.55
C VAL A 152 -12.62 -9.25 -21.78
N THR A 153 -12.44 -10.56 -21.69
CA THR A 153 -11.29 -11.18 -21.02
C THR A 153 -10.30 -11.78 -22.00
N PHE A 154 -9.03 -11.73 -21.65
CA PHE A 154 -7.93 -12.34 -22.38
C PHE A 154 -7.07 -13.13 -21.40
N GLU A 155 -6.81 -14.40 -21.71
CA GLU A 155 -6.01 -15.29 -20.89
C GLU A 155 -4.96 -16.02 -21.76
N LEU A 156 -3.69 -15.93 -21.37
CA LEU A 156 -2.63 -16.71 -21.99
C LEU A 156 -2.71 -18.16 -21.52
N THR A 157 -3.22 -19.04 -22.36
CA THR A 157 -3.45 -20.47 -22.01
C THR A 157 -2.35 -21.40 -22.50
N GLN A 158 -1.64 -21.05 -23.59
CA GLN A 158 -0.51 -21.83 -24.10
C GLN A 158 0.57 -20.89 -24.63
N LEU A 159 1.83 -21.30 -24.43
CA LEU A 159 3.00 -20.60 -24.97
C LEU A 159 4.02 -21.63 -25.41
N ARG A 160 4.46 -21.53 -26.65
CA ARG A 160 5.55 -22.33 -27.21
C ARG A 160 6.62 -21.39 -27.73
N ALA A 161 7.83 -21.53 -27.24
CA ALA A 161 8.98 -20.74 -27.65
C ALA A 161 10.24 -21.62 -27.54
N ARG A 162 11.25 -21.37 -28.39
CA ARG A 162 12.55 -22.08 -28.34
C ARG A 162 13.36 -21.68 -27.12
N ASN A 163 13.30 -20.39 -26.77
CA ASN A 163 14.00 -19.84 -25.63
C ASN A 163 12.99 -19.49 -24.53
N PRO A 164 13.41 -19.48 -23.25
CA PRO A 164 12.54 -19.10 -22.15
C PRO A 164 11.99 -17.68 -22.32
N VAL A 165 10.67 -17.53 -22.11
CA VAL A 165 10.02 -16.23 -22.07
C VAL A 165 10.12 -15.68 -20.64
N GLU A 166 10.76 -14.53 -20.51
CA GLU A 166 11.04 -13.86 -19.23
C GLU A 166 9.81 -13.11 -18.69
N LEU A 167 9.11 -12.46 -19.61
CA LEU A 167 7.96 -11.59 -19.35
C LEU A 167 6.97 -11.66 -20.50
N ILE A 168 5.71 -11.40 -20.17
CA ILE A 168 4.68 -11.03 -21.14
C ILE A 168 4.09 -9.67 -20.76
N LEU A 169 3.68 -8.90 -21.77
CA LEU A 169 3.09 -7.58 -21.60
C LEU A 169 1.79 -7.50 -22.41
N TRP A 170 0.69 -7.28 -21.73
CA TRP A 170 -0.60 -6.90 -22.28
C TRP A 170 -0.60 -5.41 -22.60
N GLY A 171 -0.64 -5.06 -23.88
CA GLY A 171 -0.44 -3.69 -24.36
C GLY A 171 1.05 -3.34 -24.53
N PRO A 172 1.44 -2.04 -24.31
CA PRO A 172 0.60 -0.88 -23.91
C PRO A 172 -0.50 -0.57 -24.92
N TYR A 173 -1.75 -0.42 -24.46
CA TYR A 173 -2.84 -0.03 -25.34
C TYR A 173 -2.94 1.50 -25.34
N PRO A 174 -2.70 2.16 -26.49
CA PRO A 174 -2.71 3.61 -26.59
C PRO A 174 -4.14 4.14 -26.61
N ILE A 175 -4.50 4.98 -25.65
CA ILE A 175 -5.84 5.54 -25.50
C ILE A 175 -5.82 7.04 -25.74
N ALA A 176 -6.78 7.55 -26.54
CA ALA A 176 -6.88 8.96 -26.88
C ALA A 176 -7.50 9.85 -25.77
N ILE A 177 -7.68 9.30 -24.57
CA ILE A 177 -8.13 10.01 -23.37
C ILE A 177 -6.94 10.29 -22.47
N GLY A 178 -6.82 11.52 -21.98
CA GLY A 178 -5.72 11.95 -21.09
C GLY A 178 -6.17 12.80 -19.90
N ASP A 179 -7.47 13.01 -19.65
CA ASP A 179 -7.95 13.97 -18.65
C ASP A 179 -7.75 13.44 -17.23
N LEU A 180 -8.29 12.29 -16.92
CA LEU A 180 -8.11 11.60 -15.64
C LEU A 180 -7.46 10.24 -15.88
N VAL A 181 -6.20 10.11 -15.45
CA VAL A 181 -5.39 8.91 -15.62
C VAL A 181 -5.20 8.25 -14.28
N GLY A 182 -5.89 7.14 -14.03
CA GLY A 182 -5.82 6.36 -12.78
C GLY A 182 -4.68 5.36 -12.82
N GLU A 183 -3.50 5.78 -12.42
CA GLU A 183 -2.23 5.05 -12.54
C GLU A 183 -2.20 3.74 -11.76
N VAL A 184 -3.02 3.62 -10.71
CA VAL A 184 -3.15 2.40 -9.90
C VAL A 184 -4.32 1.56 -10.37
N VAL A 185 -5.51 2.16 -10.49
CA VAL A 185 -6.73 1.42 -10.86
C VAL A 185 -6.74 0.96 -12.31
N GLY A 186 -5.90 1.53 -13.17
CA GLY A 186 -5.82 1.16 -14.58
C GLY A 186 -7.00 1.66 -15.42
N VAL A 187 -7.55 2.83 -15.07
CA VAL A 187 -8.67 3.45 -15.77
C VAL A 187 -8.32 4.85 -16.22
N VAL A 188 -8.59 5.14 -17.48
CA VAL A 188 -8.49 6.49 -18.05
C VAL A 188 -9.87 6.97 -18.45
N ARG A 189 -10.19 8.23 -18.15
CA ARG A 189 -11.51 8.78 -18.44
C ARG A 189 -11.49 10.28 -18.72
N ASP A 190 -12.40 10.73 -19.57
CA ASP A 190 -12.81 12.11 -19.72
C ASP A 190 -14.17 12.34 -19.04
N ALA A 191 -14.88 13.40 -19.40
CA ALA A 191 -16.21 13.69 -18.84
C ALA A 191 -17.29 12.70 -19.30
N GLU A 192 -17.11 12.04 -20.44
CA GLU A 192 -18.14 11.23 -21.09
C GLU A 192 -17.83 9.74 -21.04
N PHE A 193 -16.56 9.36 -21.24
CA PHE A 193 -16.19 7.98 -21.50
C PHE A 193 -14.97 7.52 -20.68
N ALA A 194 -14.90 6.23 -20.39
CA ALA A 194 -13.80 5.59 -19.71
C ALA A 194 -13.33 4.34 -20.45
N VAL A 195 -12.02 4.09 -20.40
CA VAL A 195 -11.39 2.84 -20.84
C VAL A 195 -10.52 2.32 -19.69
N GLY A 196 -10.58 1.02 -19.44
CA GLY A 196 -9.81 0.43 -18.33
C GLY A 196 -9.30 -0.97 -18.62
N ILE A 197 -8.24 -1.33 -17.89
CA ILE A 197 -7.67 -2.67 -17.81
C ILE A 197 -7.72 -3.15 -16.36
N GLN A 198 -8.08 -4.43 -16.14
CA GLN A 198 -8.02 -5.07 -14.83
C GLN A 198 -7.24 -6.37 -14.93
N ALA A 199 -6.30 -6.59 -14.00
CA ALA A 199 -5.63 -7.87 -13.82
C ALA A 199 -6.59 -8.83 -13.09
N LEU A 200 -6.81 -10.02 -13.64
CA LEU A 200 -7.81 -10.96 -13.15
C LEU A 200 -7.23 -12.06 -12.25
N ASN A 201 -5.95 -11.98 -11.93
CA ASN A 201 -5.30 -12.83 -10.93
C ASN A 201 -4.06 -12.17 -10.33
N THR A 202 -3.54 -12.76 -9.27
CA THR A 202 -2.44 -12.18 -8.48
C THR A 202 -1.13 -12.04 -9.24
N LYS A 203 -0.83 -12.95 -10.17
CA LYS A 203 0.44 -12.96 -10.90
C LYS A 203 0.48 -11.99 -12.09
N THR A 204 -0.68 -11.52 -12.55
CA THR A 204 -0.79 -10.46 -13.55
C THR A 204 -0.72 -9.12 -12.83
N LEU A 205 0.33 -8.36 -13.09
CA LEU A 205 0.61 -7.10 -12.41
C LEU A 205 0.16 -5.93 -13.28
N GLY A 206 -0.41 -4.91 -12.66
CA GLY A 206 -0.66 -3.64 -13.34
C GLY A 206 0.64 -2.91 -13.65
N GLY A 207 0.69 -2.22 -14.78
CA GLY A 207 1.82 -1.38 -15.14
C GLY A 207 2.74 -1.99 -16.21
N TYR A 208 3.92 -1.35 -16.33
CA TYR A 208 4.96 -1.72 -17.27
C TYR A 208 6.18 -2.28 -16.50
N PRO A 209 6.81 -3.38 -16.93
CA PRO A 209 7.91 -4.02 -16.22
C PRO A 209 9.23 -3.22 -16.40
N SER A 210 9.25 -1.98 -15.88
CA SER A 210 10.39 -1.07 -15.99
C SER A 210 11.58 -1.46 -15.10
N GLN A 211 11.35 -2.28 -14.07
CA GLN A 211 12.36 -2.75 -13.13
C GLN A 211 12.31 -4.28 -12.97
N GLU A 212 13.47 -4.88 -12.73
CA GLU A 212 13.58 -6.34 -12.55
C GLU A 212 13.06 -6.83 -11.19
N ASN A 213 12.87 -5.92 -10.24
CA ASN A 213 12.33 -6.19 -8.90
C ASN A 213 10.81 -6.03 -8.81
N ASP A 214 10.12 -5.72 -9.92
CA ASP A 214 8.69 -5.47 -10.00
C ASP A 214 8.18 -4.36 -9.02
N ILE A 215 9.06 -3.46 -8.59
CA ILE A 215 8.66 -2.24 -7.88
C ILE A 215 8.12 -1.26 -8.92
N GLU A 216 6.93 -0.76 -8.67
CA GLU A 216 6.29 0.19 -9.57
C GLU A 216 7.12 1.48 -9.66
N PRO A 217 7.20 2.10 -10.83
CA PRO A 217 7.85 3.41 -10.97
C PRO A 217 7.11 4.46 -10.16
N ASP A 218 7.83 5.49 -9.75
CA ASP A 218 7.21 6.68 -9.18
C ASP A 218 6.25 7.29 -10.22
N GLY A 219 5.10 7.76 -9.76
CA GLY A 219 4.07 8.36 -10.60
C GLY A 219 4.60 9.57 -11.39
N ASN A 220 3.91 9.95 -12.43
CA ASN A 220 4.34 11.03 -13.31
C ASN A 220 4.08 12.39 -12.66
N GLU A 221 5.12 13.21 -12.42
CA GLU A 221 5.00 14.60 -11.93
C GLU A 221 4.13 15.49 -12.84
N ALA A 222 4.04 15.16 -14.14
CA ALA A 222 3.24 15.91 -15.08
C ALA A 222 1.74 15.93 -14.77
N ASP A 223 1.25 15.00 -13.94
CA ASP A 223 -0.15 14.94 -13.52
C ASP A 223 -0.46 15.85 -12.33
N ASP A 224 0.56 16.44 -11.69
CA ASP A 224 0.41 17.35 -10.57
C ASP A 224 0.42 18.81 -11.07
N THR A 225 -0.62 19.20 -11.79
CA THR A 225 -0.80 20.57 -12.31
C THR A 225 -1.34 21.53 -11.26
N GLY A 226 -1.56 21.07 -10.02
CA GLY A 226 -2.10 21.90 -8.94
C GLY A 226 -1.18 23.06 -8.61
N ASN A 227 -1.74 24.28 -8.61
CA ASN A 227 -1.04 25.43 -8.05
C ASN A 227 -1.17 25.40 -6.54
N TYR A 228 -0.09 25.08 -5.84
CA TYR A 228 -0.04 25.00 -4.38
C TYR A 228 0.82 26.12 -3.82
N PRO A 229 0.28 27.34 -3.65
CA PRO A 229 1.03 28.47 -3.11
C PRO A 229 1.57 28.15 -1.71
N GLY A 230 2.81 28.53 -1.44
CA GLY A 230 3.46 28.30 -0.14
C GLY A 230 4.08 26.91 0.06
N LEU A 231 3.99 26.00 -0.94
CA LEU A 231 4.69 24.72 -0.84
C LEU A 231 6.18 24.89 -1.14
N PRO A 232 7.07 24.41 -0.25
CA PRO A 232 8.49 24.28 -0.54
C PRO A 232 8.73 23.49 -1.83
N ALA A 233 9.69 23.92 -2.65
CA ALA A 233 9.98 23.31 -3.96
C ALA A 233 10.34 21.81 -3.84
N GLU A 234 11.01 21.41 -2.75
CA GLU A 234 11.36 20.03 -2.43
C GLU A 234 10.11 19.15 -2.21
N LEU A 235 9.08 19.71 -1.57
CA LEU A 235 7.82 18.99 -1.36
C LEU A 235 6.97 18.91 -2.62
N ARG A 236 7.06 19.92 -3.51
CA ARG A 236 6.41 19.87 -4.83
C ARG A 236 6.93 18.75 -5.70
N LYS A 237 8.24 18.48 -5.62
CA LYS A 237 8.93 17.44 -6.39
C LYS A 237 8.78 16.04 -5.79
N GLN A 238 8.32 15.92 -4.56
CA GLN A 238 8.13 14.61 -3.93
C GLN A 238 6.99 13.86 -4.60
N GLN A 239 7.33 12.85 -5.36
CA GLN A 239 6.38 11.89 -5.89
C GLN A 239 5.96 10.94 -4.78
N ARG A 240 4.66 10.74 -4.65
CA ARG A 240 4.12 9.98 -3.54
C ARG A 240 3.41 8.71 -3.98
N TRP A 241 3.08 8.64 -5.26
CA TRP A 241 2.21 7.62 -5.80
C TRP A 241 2.99 6.80 -6.82
N ARG A 242 2.89 5.49 -6.70
CA ARG A 242 3.54 4.54 -7.58
C ARG A 242 2.50 3.85 -8.42
N GLY A 243 2.79 3.69 -9.68
CA GLY A 243 1.93 2.96 -10.61
C GLY A 243 2.01 3.53 -12.02
N ASP A 244 1.84 2.66 -12.99
CA ASP A 244 1.72 2.98 -14.41
C ASP A 244 0.81 1.97 -15.14
N THR A 245 -0.16 1.40 -14.40
CA THR A 245 -1.23 0.58 -15.01
C THR A 245 -2.01 1.41 -16.03
N ALA A 246 -2.26 2.68 -15.71
CA ALA A 246 -2.54 3.71 -16.69
C ALA A 246 -1.46 4.78 -16.60
N LYS A 247 -1.00 5.30 -17.76
CA LYS A 247 0.07 6.29 -17.83
C LYS A 247 -0.24 7.37 -18.84
N ARG A 248 -0.05 8.63 -18.45
CA ARG A 248 -0.21 9.79 -19.36
C ARG A 248 0.85 9.80 -20.45
N THR A 249 0.45 10.15 -21.66
CA THR A 249 1.32 10.29 -22.84
C THR A 249 0.95 11.55 -23.62
N PRO A 250 1.79 12.00 -24.57
CA PRO A 250 1.45 13.14 -25.41
C PRO A 250 0.20 12.96 -26.30
N PHE A 251 -0.19 11.71 -26.59
CA PHE A 251 -1.38 11.39 -27.40
C PHE A 251 -2.64 11.10 -26.56
N GLY A 252 -2.56 11.18 -25.24
CA GLY A 252 -3.60 10.84 -24.27
C GLY A 252 -3.03 10.00 -23.14
N SER A 253 -3.16 8.67 -23.22
CA SER A 253 -2.64 7.75 -22.20
C SER A 253 -2.35 6.36 -22.77
N THR A 254 -1.78 5.50 -21.93
CA THR A 254 -1.74 4.04 -22.16
C THR A 254 -2.36 3.33 -20.97
N VAL A 255 -2.92 2.12 -21.21
CA VAL A 255 -3.27 1.15 -20.18
C VAL A 255 -2.54 -0.17 -20.45
N GLN A 256 -2.04 -0.83 -19.39
CA GLN A 256 -1.14 -1.98 -19.56
C GLN A 256 -1.06 -2.85 -18.31
N ALA A 257 -0.72 -4.14 -18.53
CA ALA A 257 -0.45 -5.10 -17.46
C ALA A 257 0.58 -6.12 -17.92
N TYR A 258 1.30 -6.75 -17.00
CA TYR A 258 2.32 -7.72 -17.36
C TYR A 258 2.35 -8.92 -16.40
N CYS A 259 3.04 -9.99 -16.82
CA CYS A 259 3.36 -11.11 -15.96
C CYS A 259 4.82 -11.52 -16.18
N ARG A 260 5.56 -11.68 -15.07
CA ARG A 260 6.96 -12.13 -15.07
C ARG A 260 7.02 -13.63 -14.83
N ASN A 261 7.92 -14.30 -15.51
CA ASN A 261 8.34 -15.65 -15.16
C ASN A 261 9.31 -15.59 -13.96
N ARG A 262 8.98 -16.28 -12.87
CA ARG A 262 9.74 -16.28 -11.60
C ARG A 262 10.30 -17.65 -11.25
N ASP A 263 10.34 -18.59 -12.21
CA ASP A 263 10.78 -19.98 -11.99
C ASP A 263 12.28 -20.12 -11.68
N ARG A 264 13.06 -19.04 -11.81
CA ARG A 264 14.52 -19.04 -11.65
C ARG A 264 14.99 -17.99 -10.65
N GLN A 265 16.08 -18.33 -9.97
CA GLN A 265 16.83 -17.37 -9.18
C GLN A 265 17.36 -16.24 -10.07
N ARG A 266 17.29 -15.01 -9.58
CA ARG A 266 17.81 -13.81 -10.24
C ARG A 266 18.64 -12.99 -9.27
N VAL A 267 19.69 -12.35 -9.76
CA VAL A 267 20.41 -11.31 -9.03
C VAL A 267 19.97 -9.96 -9.60
N ILE A 268 19.33 -9.17 -8.78
CA ILE A 268 18.69 -7.92 -9.18
C ILE A 268 19.08 -6.78 -8.24
N SER A 269 18.89 -5.54 -8.68
CA SER A 269 18.86 -4.40 -7.75
C SER A 269 17.52 -4.41 -7.01
N ASN A 270 17.52 -4.32 -5.70
CA ASN A 270 16.31 -4.34 -4.91
C ASN A 270 16.44 -3.50 -3.63
N TRP A 271 15.50 -2.58 -3.43
CA TRP A 271 15.34 -1.76 -2.24
C TRP A 271 16.66 -1.19 -1.68
N GLY A 272 17.42 -0.54 -2.57
CA GLY A 272 18.69 0.10 -2.22
C GLY A 272 19.88 -0.86 -2.08
N HIS A 273 19.74 -2.15 -2.36
CA HIS A 273 20.82 -3.10 -2.56
C HIS A 273 21.07 -3.27 -4.07
N GLU A 274 22.30 -2.99 -4.52
CA GLU A 274 22.65 -3.17 -5.94
C GLU A 274 22.59 -4.62 -6.38
N LYS A 275 22.93 -5.54 -5.47
CA LYS A 275 22.82 -6.97 -5.65
C LYS A 275 21.88 -7.54 -4.58
N PHE A 276 20.88 -8.24 -5.01
CA PHE A 276 19.91 -8.95 -4.17
C PHE A 276 19.54 -10.26 -4.87
N VAL A 277 19.54 -11.35 -4.13
CA VAL A 277 19.18 -12.67 -4.65
C VAL A 277 17.70 -12.87 -4.51
N ALA A 278 16.95 -12.64 -5.60
CA ALA A 278 15.53 -12.99 -5.68
C ALA A 278 15.40 -14.49 -5.89
N LEU A 279 14.80 -15.18 -4.92
CA LEU A 279 14.58 -16.62 -4.96
C LEU A 279 13.59 -17.02 -6.05
N PRO A 280 13.64 -18.25 -6.57
CA PRO A 280 12.60 -18.79 -7.44
C PRO A 280 11.25 -18.79 -6.72
N PHE A 281 10.19 -18.54 -7.49
CA PHE A 281 8.82 -18.63 -7.00
C PHE A 281 7.97 -19.33 -8.08
N ASP A 282 7.49 -20.54 -7.76
CA ASP A 282 6.69 -21.36 -8.67
C ASP A 282 5.22 -20.95 -8.60
N ASP A 283 4.78 -20.17 -9.57
CA ASP A 283 3.39 -19.75 -9.76
C ASP A 283 2.84 -20.19 -11.14
N GLY A 284 3.52 -21.15 -11.80
CA GLY A 284 3.24 -21.60 -13.16
C GLY A 284 3.73 -20.63 -14.24
N GLY A 285 4.68 -19.74 -13.90
CA GLY A 285 5.30 -18.78 -14.82
C GLY A 285 4.29 -17.81 -15.43
N VAL A 286 4.41 -17.54 -16.74
CA VAL A 286 3.54 -16.58 -17.44
C VAL A 286 2.20 -17.17 -17.89
N ILE A 287 2.06 -18.50 -17.94
CA ILE A 287 0.81 -19.18 -18.33
C ILE A 287 -0.28 -18.89 -17.29
N GLY A 288 -1.51 -18.66 -17.77
CA GLY A 288 -2.65 -18.25 -16.95
C GLY A 288 -2.66 -16.75 -16.61
N SER A 289 -1.70 -15.95 -17.11
CA SER A 289 -1.83 -14.49 -17.01
C SER A 289 -3.10 -14.03 -17.69
N ARG A 290 -3.90 -13.21 -17.00
CA ARG A 290 -5.26 -12.91 -17.43
C ARG A 290 -5.63 -11.46 -17.13
N ILE A 291 -6.27 -10.81 -18.11
CA ILE A 291 -6.77 -9.43 -18.00
C ILE A 291 -8.21 -9.31 -18.45
N ALA A 292 -8.88 -8.25 -17.99
CA ALA A 292 -10.10 -7.72 -18.59
C ALA A 292 -9.83 -6.35 -19.20
N LEU A 293 -10.39 -6.10 -20.39
CA LEU A 293 -10.55 -4.75 -20.95
C LEU A 293 -12.02 -4.35 -20.91
N PHE A 294 -12.29 -3.13 -20.49
CA PHE A 294 -13.63 -2.56 -20.49
C PHE A 294 -13.63 -1.12 -21.00
N ALA A 295 -14.75 -0.69 -21.52
CA ALA A 295 -14.97 0.69 -21.93
C ALA A 295 -16.46 1.02 -21.85
N GLY A 296 -16.80 2.26 -21.50
CA GLY A 296 -18.19 2.70 -21.37
C GLY A 296 -18.31 4.10 -20.78
N PRO A 297 -19.52 4.54 -20.38
CA PRO A 297 -19.73 5.87 -19.79
C PRO A 297 -18.82 6.11 -18.58
N ALA A 298 -18.21 7.30 -18.50
CA ALA A 298 -17.28 7.66 -17.42
C ALA A 298 -17.92 7.55 -16.03
N THR A 299 -19.20 7.86 -15.91
CA THR A 299 -19.99 7.78 -14.67
C THR A 299 -20.23 6.35 -14.19
N GLU A 300 -20.13 5.36 -15.09
CA GLU A 300 -20.31 3.94 -14.77
C GLU A 300 -18.99 3.19 -14.52
N ALA A 301 -17.84 3.85 -14.69
CA ALA A 301 -16.54 3.19 -14.64
C ALA A 301 -16.32 2.43 -13.32
N LEU A 302 -16.65 3.03 -12.17
CA LEU A 302 -16.52 2.38 -10.87
C LEU A 302 -17.47 1.18 -10.74
N ALA A 303 -18.73 1.33 -11.11
CA ALA A 303 -19.71 0.24 -11.06
C ALA A 303 -19.30 -0.92 -11.97
N THR A 304 -18.77 -0.63 -13.16
CA THR A 304 -18.24 -1.62 -14.10
C THR A 304 -17.10 -2.44 -13.48
N ILE A 305 -16.19 -1.81 -12.72
CA ILE A 305 -15.14 -2.55 -11.99
C ILE A 305 -15.77 -3.49 -10.96
N GLY A 306 -16.77 -3.03 -10.21
CA GLY A 306 -17.50 -3.87 -9.26
C GLY A 306 -18.15 -5.10 -9.92
N GLU A 307 -18.77 -4.92 -11.10
CA GLU A 307 -19.31 -6.03 -11.89
C GLU A 307 -18.21 -7.00 -12.37
N ILE A 308 -17.03 -6.48 -12.76
CA ILE A 308 -15.86 -7.29 -13.13
C ILE A 308 -15.36 -8.10 -11.92
N GLU A 309 -15.24 -7.48 -10.75
CA GLU A 309 -14.80 -8.16 -9.52
C GLU A 309 -15.69 -9.38 -9.25
N VAL A 310 -16.99 -9.20 -9.26
CA VAL A 310 -17.97 -10.28 -9.03
C VAL A 310 -17.94 -11.35 -10.14
N ALA A 311 -17.91 -10.92 -11.40
CA ALA A 311 -17.96 -11.84 -12.54
C ALA A 311 -16.70 -12.69 -12.70
N GLU A 312 -15.55 -12.19 -12.23
CA GLU A 312 -14.23 -12.81 -12.38
C GLU A 312 -13.67 -13.38 -11.07
N GLY A 313 -14.41 -13.27 -9.96
CA GLY A 313 -14.02 -13.81 -8.66
C GLY A 313 -12.84 -13.06 -8.02
N LEU A 314 -12.71 -11.77 -8.32
CA LEU A 314 -11.73 -10.91 -7.64
C LEU A 314 -12.22 -10.58 -6.23
N PRO A 315 -11.32 -10.11 -5.34
CA PRO A 315 -11.75 -9.56 -4.07
C PRO A 315 -12.80 -8.45 -4.28
N HIS A 316 -13.91 -8.57 -3.57
CA HIS A 316 -15.02 -7.62 -3.62
C HIS A 316 -15.50 -7.35 -2.20
N PRO A 317 -14.73 -6.58 -1.40
CA PRO A 317 -15.04 -6.36 0.01
C PRO A 317 -16.37 -5.64 0.16
N ILE A 318 -17.21 -6.17 1.04
CA ILE A 318 -18.49 -5.59 1.43
C ILE A 318 -18.31 -4.92 2.79
N LEU A 319 -18.91 -3.77 2.99
CA LEU A 319 -18.97 -3.07 4.26
C LEU A 319 -20.44 -2.80 4.59
N ASP A 320 -20.94 -3.52 5.59
CA ASP A 320 -22.34 -3.43 6.03
C ASP A 320 -23.36 -3.61 4.88
N GLY A 321 -23.13 -4.61 4.03
CA GLY A 321 -24.01 -4.96 2.92
C GLY A 321 -23.82 -4.16 1.63
N VAL A 322 -22.88 -3.20 1.62
CA VAL A 322 -22.58 -2.35 0.45
C VAL A 322 -21.12 -2.57 0.01
N TRP A 323 -20.87 -2.56 -1.28
CA TRP A 323 -19.49 -2.63 -1.79
C TRP A 323 -18.62 -1.54 -1.17
N ALA A 324 -17.47 -1.93 -0.62
CA ALA A 324 -16.62 -1.05 0.17
C ALA A 324 -16.17 0.23 -0.57
N LYS A 325 -16.09 0.22 -1.91
CA LYS A 325 -15.74 1.42 -2.69
C LYS A 325 -16.83 2.48 -2.71
N THR A 326 -18.09 2.09 -2.45
CA THR A 326 -19.26 2.99 -2.48
C THR A 326 -19.98 3.07 -1.12
N ALA A 327 -19.53 2.24 -0.14
CA ALA A 327 -20.14 2.21 1.18
C ALA A 327 -19.95 3.55 1.92
N PRO A 328 -21.00 4.11 2.56
CA PRO A 328 -20.86 5.33 3.35
C PRO A 328 -19.81 5.21 4.47
N GLY A 329 -19.68 4.02 5.07
CA GLY A 329 -18.66 3.73 6.09
C GLY A 329 -17.21 3.79 5.60
N ALA A 330 -16.97 3.68 4.29
CA ALA A 330 -15.63 3.72 3.73
C ALA A 330 -14.89 5.04 4.02
N THR A 331 -15.61 6.16 4.17
CA THR A 331 -15.05 7.47 4.54
C THR A 331 -15.34 7.84 6.01
N ALA A 332 -15.65 6.87 6.87
CA ALA A 332 -15.86 7.15 8.29
C ALA A 332 -14.57 7.66 8.94
N SER A 333 -14.69 8.76 9.70
CA SER A 333 -13.62 9.26 10.55
C SER A 333 -13.49 8.40 11.81
N TYR A 334 -12.30 8.40 12.43
CA TYR A 334 -12.04 7.59 13.61
C TYR A 334 -11.14 8.29 14.63
N LEU A 335 -11.27 7.88 15.88
CA LEU A 335 -10.45 8.39 16.98
C LEU A 335 -9.27 7.42 17.24
N ILE A 336 -8.06 7.96 17.29
CA ILE A 336 -6.86 7.21 17.68
C ILE A 336 -6.57 7.53 19.16
N VAL A 337 -6.74 6.51 19.99
CA VAL A 337 -6.41 6.52 21.43
C VAL A 337 -5.78 5.18 21.76
N ASP A 338 -4.58 5.19 22.33
CA ASP A 338 -3.96 3.98 22.86
C ASP A 338 -4.65 3.62 24.18
N PHE A 339 -5.47 2.58 24.16
CA PHE A 339 -6.20 2.05 25.30
C PHE A 339 -5.60 0.73 25.79
N GLY A 340 -6.03 0.26 26.92
CA GLY A 340 -5.77 -1.06 27.47
C GLY A 340 -7.01 -1.57 28.19
N GLU A 341 -6.96 -2.78 28.74
CA GLU A 341 -8.08 -3.40 29.44
C GLU A 341 -8.67 -2.54 30.56
N SER A 342 -7.83 -1.79 31.29
CA SER A 342 -8.26 -0.89 32.37
C SER A 342 -8.76 0.47 31.92
N THR A 343 -8.63 0.84 30.64
CA THR A 343 -8.91 2.19 30.14
C THR A 343 -9.86 2.24 28.95
N ILE A 344 -10.38 1.09 28.53
CA ILE A 344 -11.28 0.99 27.37
C ILE A 344 -12.54 1.85 27.52
N ASP A 345 -13.15 1.88 28.71
CA ASP A 345 -14.38 2.64 28.94
C ASP A 345 -14.18 4.14 28.67
N ARG A 346 -13.03 4.69 29.07
CA ARG A 346 -12.69 6.11 28.79
C ARG A 346 -12.48 6.37 27.32
N ALA A 347 -11.83 5.45 26.61
CA ALA A 347 -11.63 5.57 25.16
C ALA A 347 -12.99 5.52 24.42
N ILE A 348 -13.91 4.70 24.88
CA ILE A 348 -15.30 4.63 24.40
C ILE A 348 -16.02 5.96 24.63
N GLU A 349 -15.99 6.50 25.86
CA GLU A 349 -16.60 7.80 26.21
C GLU A 349 -16.12 8.91 25.28
N MET A 350 -14.82 8.99 25.04
CA MET A 350 -14.23 10.00 24.15
C MET A 350 -14.69 9.83 22.70
N THR A 351 -14.75 8.59 22.22
CA THR A 351 -15.19 8.28 20.85
C THR A 351 -16.66 8.64 20.65
N GLN A 352 -17.51 8.33 21.64
CA GLN A 352 -18.93 8.72 21.66
C GLN A 352 -19.12 10.24 21.72
N ARG A 353 -18.29 10.94 22.53
CA ARG A 353 -18.31 12.38 22.60
C ARG A 353 -17.97 13.03 21.26
N ALA A 354 -16.99 12.48 20.54
CA ALA A 354 -16.65 12.92 19.19
C ALA A 354 -17.71 12.53 18.13
N GLY A 355 -18.72 11.75 18.49
CA GLY A 355 -19.72 11.24 17.53
C GLY A 355 -19.14 10.28 16.52
N LEU A 356 -17.98 9.68 16.78
CA LEU A 356 -17.28 8.77 15.89
C LEU A 356 -17.71 7.33 16.18
N LYS A 357 -17.65 6.49 15.13
CA LYS A 357 -18.04 5.09 15.21
C LYS A 357 -16.87 4.12 15.32
N TYR A 358 -15.63 4.62 15.23
CA TYR A 358 -14.44 3.78 15.25
C TYR A 358 -13.42 4.33 16.22
N LEU A 359 -12.91 3.44 17.07
CA LEU A 359 -11.80 3.63 18.02
C LEU A 359 -10.60 2.83 17.51
N TYR A 360 -9.41 3.43 17.52
CA TYR A 360 -8.24 2.86 16.89
C TYR A 360 -7.02 2.93 17.82
N HIS A 361 -6.32 1.79 17.97
CA HIS A 361 -5.09 1.70 18.75
C HIS A 361 -3.86 1.82 17.85
N SER A 362 -2.99 2.80 18.10
CA SER A 362 -1.86 3.11 17.21
C SER A 362 -0.67 2.15 17.34
N SER A 363 -0.54 1.42 18.46
CA SER A 363 0.63 0.57 18.72
C SER A 363 0.38 -0.48 19.80
N PRO A 364 -0.51 -1.48 19.58
CA PRO A 364 -0.87 -2.46 20.62
C PRO A 364 0.20 -3.54 20.83
N PHE A 365 1.06 -3.82 19.84
CA PHE A 365 1.93 -4.98 19.81
C PHE A 365 3.29 -4.76 20.47
N GLU A 366 3.76 -5.77 21.19
CA GLU A 366 5.14 -5.92 21.69
C GLU A 366 6.03 -6.54 20.61
N THR A 367 5.49 -7.51 19.84
CA THR A 367 6.19 -8.13 18.72
C THR A 367 5.38 -7.99 17.42
N TRP A 368 6.09 -7.93 16.30
CA TRP A 368 5.55 -8.12 14.96
C TRP A 368 6.04 -9.45 14.39
N GLY A 369 5.16 -10.20 13.80
CA GLY A 369 5.31 -11.59 13.35
C GLY A 369 4.22 -12.46 13.95
N HIS A 370 4.26 -12.72 15.25
CA HIS A 370 3.20 -13.39 16.01
C HIS A 370 2.23 -12.41 16.70
N PHE A 371 2.46 -11.11 16.61
CA PHE A 371 1.56 -10.07 17.10
C PHE A 371 1.19 -10.20 18.57
N LYS A 372 2.18 -10.50 19.43
CA LYS A 372 2.01 -10.49 20.88
C LYS A 372 1.70 -9.08 21.34
N LEU A 373 0.66 -8.90 22.13
CA LEU A 373 0.28 -7.61 22.69
C LEU A 373 1.21 -7.19 23.83
N LYS A 374 1.30 -5.90 24.10
CA LYS A 374 2.03 -5.33 25.23
C LYS A 374 1.36 -5.74 26.54
N PRO A 375 2.02 -6.51 27.43
CA PRO A 375 1.39 -7.01 28.65
C PRO A 375 0.93 -5.90 29.61
N ALA A 376 1.59 -4.73 29.57
CA ALA A 376 1.22 -3.58 30.39
C ALA A 376 -0.17 -3.02 30.05
N SER A 377 -0.60 -3.13 28.78
CA SER A 377 -1.93 -2.67 28.33
C SER A 377 -2.93 -3.83 28.25
N PHE A 378 -2.45 -5.03 27.93
CA PHE A 378 -3.28 -6.21 27.70
C PHE A 378 -2.66 -7.40 28.45
N PRO A 379 -2.81 -7.47 29.80
CA PRO A 379 -2.30 -8.57 30.62
C PRO A 379 -2.88 -9.93 30.23
N HIS A 380 -4.11 -9.97 29.68
CA HIS A 380 -4.75 -11.19 29.19
C HIS A 380 -4.53 -11.42 27.68
N GLY A 381 -3.58 -10.70 27.06
CA GLY A 381 -3.20 -10.90 25.66
C GLY A 381 -4.37 -10.67 24.68
N TRP A 382 -4.51 -11.54 23.69
CA TRP A 382 -5.56 -11.45 22.67
C TRP A 382 -6.98 -11.51 23.24
N ASP A 383 -7.20 -12.28 24.31
CA ASP A 383 -8.51 -12.34 25.00
C ASP A 383 -8.86 -10.99 25.64
N GLY A 384 -7.90 -10.34 26.30
CA GLY A 384 -8.11 -9.01 26.87
C GLY A 384 -8.42 -7.96 25.81
N PHE A 385 -7.78 -8.04 24.62
CA PHE A 385 -8.13 -7.16 23.50
C PHE A 385 -9.54 -7.46 22.96
N ARG A 386 -9.91 -8.75 22.83
CA ARG A 386 -11.27 -9.16 22.44
C ARG A 386 -12.31 -8.58 23.40
N ASP A 387 -12.09 -8.67 24.71
CA ASP A 387 -13.01 -8.14 25.71
C ASP A 387 -13.19 -6.63 25.58
N CYS A 388 -12.10 -5.88 25.23
CA CYS A 388 -12.18 -4.46 24.90
C CYS A 388 -13.03 -4.23 23.63
N VAL A 389 -12.84 -5.04 22.57
CA VAL A 389 -13.62 -4.94 21.32
C VAL A 389 -15.10 -5.19 21.60
N GLU A 390 -15.45 -6.22 22.40
CA GLU A 390 -16.84 -6.50 22.74
C GLU A 390 -17.49 -5.39 23.58
N THR A 391 -16.73 -4.79 24.50
CA THR A 391 -17.20 -3.64 25.28
C THR A 391 -17.49 -2.44 24.38
N ALA A 392 -16.60 -2.14 23.45
CA ALA A 392 -16.80 -1.07 22.48
C ALA A 392 -17.98 -1.35 21.52
N ARG A 393 -18.14 -2.60 21.07
CA ARG A 393 -19.25 -3.03 20.21
C ARG A 393 -20.61 -2.85 20.88
N LYS A 394 -20.73 -3.16 22.19
CA LYS A 394 -21.95 -2.91 22.98
C LYS A 394 -22.30 -1.43 23.04
N ALA A 395 -21.30 -0.55 22.92
CA ALA A 395 -21.47 0.91 22.86
C ALA A 395 -21.65 1.44 21.42
N GLY A 396 -21.75 0.57 20.41
CA GLY A 396 -21.91 0.94 19.00
C GLY A 396 -20.62 1.41 18.32
N ILE A 397 -19.45 1.04 18.86
CA ILE A 397 -18.13 1.45 18.36
C ILE A 397 -17.37 0.25 17.84
N GLY A 398 -16.88 0.35 16.60
CA GLY A 398 -15.93 -0.59 16.03
C GLY A 398 -14.51 -0.30 16.51
N VAL A 399 -13.72 -1.35 16.74
CA VAL A 399 -12.32 -1.21 17.16
C VAL A 399 -11.39 -1.56 16.02
N GLY A 400 -10.33 -0.76 15.88
CA GLY A 400 -9.26 -0.98 14.93
C GLY A 400 -7.87 -0.88 15.55
N PHE A 401 -6.88 -1.27 14.78
CA PHE A 401 -5.48 -1.20 15.19
C PHE A 401 -4.52 -0.95 14.03
N HIS A 402 -3.36 -0.44 14.38
CA HIS A 402 -2.24 -0.26 13.45
C HIS A 402 -1.23 -1.39 13.57
N THR A 403 -0.70 -1.82 12.44
CA THR A 403 0.47 -2.70 12.38
C THR A 403 1.36 -2.36 11.21
N LEU A 404 2.64 -2.71 11.34
CA LEU A 404 3.53 -2.81 10.19
C LEU A 404 3.38 -4.20 9.57
N SER A 405 3.25 -4.25 8.24
CA SER A 405 2.80 -5.46 7.54
C SER A 405 3.85 -6.58 7.58
N ASN A 406 4.93 -6.46 6.82
CA ASN A 406 5.92 -7.53 6.65
C ASN A 406 7.22 -7.23 7.40
N PHE A 407 7.13 -6.95 8.70
CA PHE A 407 8.25 -6.60 9.58
C PHE A 407 8.26 -7.52 10.79
N ILE A 408 9.43 -8.07 11.13
CA ILE A 408 9.61 -9.01 12.26
C ILE A 408 10.52 -8.38 13.30
N THR A 409 10.01 -8.21 14.51
CA THR A 409 10.84 -7.69 15.62
C THR A 409 11.85 -8.74 16.10
N PRO A 410 13.04 -8.32 16.58
CA PRO A 410 14.07 -9.28 17.03
C PRO A 410 13.67 -10.18 18.20
N ASN A 411 12.66 -9.78 18.98
CA ASN A 411 12.12 -10.55 20.10
C ASN A 411 10.94 -11.45 19.71
N ASP A 412 10.62 -11.56 18.41
CA ASP A 412 9.57 -12.45 17.93
C ASP A 412 10.07 -13.89 17.77
N PRO A 413 9.22 -14.92 17.98
CA PRO A 413 9.59 -16.32 17.78
C PRO A 413 10.16 -16.68 16.41
N PHE A 414 9.86 -15.91 15.35
CA PHE A 414 10.52 -16.09 14.05
C PHE A 414 12.01 -15.69 14.04
N VAL A 415 12.49 -15.01 15.10
CA VAL A 415 13.90 -14.58 15.19
C VAL A 415 14.64 -15.27 16.32
N THR A 416 13.99 -15.45 17.48
CA THR A 416 14.61 -15.96 18.70
C THR A 416 13.71 -16.98 19.42
N PRO A 417 14.24 -18.07 20.01
CA PRO A 417 15.66 -18.43 20.12
C PRO A 417 16.29 -19.04 18.86
N GLN A 418 15.50 -19.41 17.86
CA GLN A 418 15.96 -19.98 16.60
C GLN A 418 15.40 -19.15 15.44
N PRO A 419 16.25 -18.60 14.55
CA PRO A 419 15.80 -17.83 13.43
C PRO A 419 15.11 -18.70 12.38
N ASP A 420 13.94 -18.29 11.94
CA ASP A 420 13.22 -18.94 10.85
C ASP A 420 14.06 -18.87 9.55
N PRO A 421 14.30 -20.00 8.86
CA PRO A 421 15.08 -20.03 7.63
C PRO A 421 14.49 -19.18 6.50
N ARG A 422 13.21 -18.77 6.59
CA ARG A 422 12.48 -17.92 5.65
C ARG A 422 12.63 -16.41 5.94
N LEU A 423 13.44 -16.02 6.93
CA LEU A 423 13.85 -14.61 7.06
C LEU A 423 14.62 -14.20 5.80
N ALA A 424 14.23 -13.06 5.20
CA ALA A 424 14.78 -12.61 3.92
C ALA A 424 16.29 -12.39 3.99
N ARG A 425 16.97 -12.89 2.98
CA ARG A 425 18.42 -12.72 2.80
C ARG A 425 18.70 -11.87 1.56
N ILE A 426 19.65 -10.94 1.70
CA ILE A 426 20.12 -10.16 0.55
C ILE A 426 20.92 -11.08 -0.38
N GLY A 427 21.69 -11.97 0.20
CA GLY A 427 22.50 -12.99 -0.44
C GLY A 427 23.31 -13.75 0.60
N SER A 428 24.13 -14.70 0.17
CA SER A 428 24.93 -15.57 1.04
C SER A 428 26.35 -15.73 0.52
N SER A 429 27.29 -15.88 1.46
CA SER A 429 28.67 -16.31 1.23
C SER A 429 28.89 -17.64 1.95
N GLU A 430 30.07 -18.23 1.83
CA GLU A 430 30.46 -19.45 2.54
C GLU A 430 31.61 -19.16 3.52
N LEU A 431 31.68 -19.87 4.65
CA LEU A 431 32.80 -19.84 5.53
C LEU A 431 34.05 -20.45 4.84
N THR A 432 35.20 -19.78 4.92
CA THR A 432 36.46 -20.28 4.34
C THR A 432 37.27 -21.11 5.31
N ALA A 433 36.92 -21.13 6.61
CA ALA A 433 37.52 -21.95 7.65
C ALA A 433 36.47 -22.28 8.73
N ASP A 434 36.76 -23.33 9.54
CA ASP A 434 36.01 -23.62 10.76
C ASP A 434 36.11 -22.44 11.72
N ILE A 435 35.01 -22.17 12.43
CA ILE A 435 34.96 -21.18 13.53
C ILE A 435 34.39 -21.81 14.79
N ASP A 436 34.92 -21.42 15.94
CA ASP A 436 34.33 -21.79 17.23
C ASP A 436 33.26 -20.79 17.69
N ALA A 437 32.60 -21.07 18.81
CA ALA A 437 31.52 -20.24 19.34
C ALA A 437 31.97 -18.88 19.88
N SER A 438 33.27 -18.65 20.07
CA SER A 438 33.81 -17.42 20.66
C SER A 438 34.50 -16.48 19.67
N GLN A 439 34.75 -16.94 18.45
CA GLN A 439 35.49 -16.21 17.44
C GLN A 439 34.71 -14.97 16.98
N THR A 440 35.38 -13.80 16.99
CA THR A 440 34.79 -12.51 16.68
C THR A 440 35.15 -11.98 15.30
N GLU A 441 35.97 -12.69 14.54
CA GLU A 441 36.26 -12.45 13.14
C GLU A 441 35.83 -13.66 12.33
N ILE A 442 34.87 -13.50 11.42
CA ILE A 442 34.24 -14.57 10.65
C ILE A 442 34.80 -14.58 9.22
N PRO A 443 35.56 -15.60 8.80
CA PRO A 443 36.14 -15.67 7.47
C PRO A 443 35.07 -16.06 6.42
N VAL A 444 34.93 -15.25 5.36
CA VAL A 444 33.94 -15.45 4.30
C VAL A 444 34.60 -15.47 2.92
N SER A 445 34.02 -16.20 1.96
CA SER A 445 34.54 -16.32 0.60
C SER A 445 34.29 -15.08 -0.26
N ASP A 446 33.13 -14.43 -0.11
CA ASP A 446 32.75 -13.25 -0.87
C ASP A 446 32.18 -12.18 0.06
N PRO A 447 32.75 -10.96 0.10
CA PRO A 447 32.28 -9.88 0.96
C PRO A 447 31.13 -9.08 0.39
N VAL A 448 30.74 -9.28 -0.86
CA VAL A 448 29.83 -8.39 -1.63
C VAL A 448 28.50 -8.14 -0.93
N TRP A 449 27.96 -9.13 -0.22
CA TRP A 449 26.70 -9.05 0.49
C TRP A 449 26.76 -8.26 1.81
N PHE A 450 27.97 -8.09 2.37
CA PHE A 450 28.20 -7.55 3.72
C PHE A 450 28.77 -6.12 3.70
N GLN A 451 29.27 -5.64 2.57
CA GLN A 451 29.93 -4.33 2.43
C GLN A 451 29.01 -3.16 2.75
N LYS A 452 27.74 -3.25 2.33
CA LYS A 452 26.76 -2.22 2.66
C LYS A 452 26.32 -2.37 4.11
N LYS A 453 26.60 -1.33 4.91
CA LYS A 453 26.09 -1.25 6.28
C LYS A 453 24.58 -1.08 6.29
N THR A 454 23.94 -1.85 7.17
CA THR A 454 22.53 -1.74 7.49
C THR A 454 22.36 -1.44 8.98
N ASP A 455 21.16 -1.22 9.47
CA ASP A 455 20.96 -0.85 10.87
C ASP A 455 21.30 -1.96 11.86
N MET A 456 21.08 -3.21 11.46
CA MET A 456 21.29 -4.36 12.34
C MET A 456 22.52 -5.19 11.97
N ASN A 457 22.99 -5.11 10.74
CA ASN A 457 24.19 -5.79 10.25
C ASN A 457 24.29 -7.26 10.69
N THR A 458 23.24 -8.05 10.44
CA THR A 458 23.12 -9.41 10.94
C THR A 458 23.35 -10.43 9.83
N VAL A 459 24.12 -11.46 10.13
CA VAL A 459 24.29 -12.66 9.30
C VAL A 459 23.73 -13.86 10.05
N VAL A 460 23.11 -14.79 9.33
CA VAL A 460 22.65 -16.08 9.85
C VAL A 460 23.58 -17.19 9.37
N ILE A 461 24.05 -18.04 10.29
CA ILE A 461 24.82 -19.26 10.00
C ILE A 461 24.17 -20.39 10.81
N GLY A 462 23.57 -21.36 10.11
CA GLY A 462 22.75 -22.37 10.79
C GLY A 462 21.60 -21.71 11.57
N GLU A 463 21.55 -21.98 12.87
CA GLU A 463 20.55 -21.41 13.79
C GLU A 463 21.09 -20.22 14.59
N GLU A 464 22.31 -19.76 14.32
CA GLU A 464 22.90 -18.61 14.99
C GLU A 464 22.76 -17.33 14.20
N LEU A 465 22.36 -16.26 14.87
CA LEU A 465 22.46 -14.88 14.38
C LEU A 465 23.75 -14.25 14.91
N ILE A 466 24.52 -13.67 14.01
CA ILE A 466 25.77 -13.00 14.31
C ILE A 466 25.70 -11.56 13.82
N ARG A 467 25.90 -10.61 14.70
CA ARG A 467 25.98 -9.20 14.36
C ARG A 467 27.43 -8.80 14.10
N TYR A 468 27.69 -8.03 13.04
CA TYR A 468 29.03 -7.57 12.69
C TYR A 468 29.08 -6.04 12.55
N GLU A 469 30.28 -5.43 12.77
CA GLU A 469 30.43 -3.98 12.62
C GLU A 469 31.03 -3.57 11.27
N GLY A 470 31.73 -4.43 10.60
CA GLY A 470 32.37 -4.14 9.31
C GLY A 470 32.91 -5.39 8.62
N VAL A 471 33.54 -5.15 7.47
CA VAL A 471 34.20 -6.14 6.64
C VAL A 471 35.68 -5.73 6.49
N SER A 472 36.61 -6.69 6.42
CA SER A 472 38.02 -6.40 6.14
C SER A 472 38.18 -5.64 4.81
N ALA A 473 39.20 -4.76 4.74
CA ALA A 473 39.45 -3.96 3.54
C ALA A 473 39.93 -4.81 2.36
N ASP A 474 40.69 -5.87 2.66
CA ASP A 474 41.33 -6.74 1.67
C ASP A 474 41.11 -8.22 2.02
N ALA A 475 41.35 -9.09 1.03
CA ALA A 475 41.38 -10.54 1.23
C ALA A 475 42.59 -10.97 2.13
N PRO A 476 42.42 -12.02 2.93
CA PRO A 476 41.23 -12.87 3.07
C PRO A 476 40.08 -12.15 3.77
N TRP A 477 38.87 -12.26 3.16
CA TRP A 477 37.67 -11.51 3.61
C TRP A 477 37.19 -12.01 4.97
N ARG A 478 36.84 -11.07 5.84
CA ARG A 478 36.32 -11.36 7.18
C ARG A 478 35.25 -10.37 7.58
N LEU A 479 34.21 -10.84 8.26
CA LEU A 479 33.32 -10.00 9.06
C LEU A 479 34.05 -9.68 10.36
N LEU A 480 34.04 -8.42 10.78
CA LEU A 480 34.85 -7.91 11.89
C LEU A 480 33.98 -7.53 13.08
N LYS A 481 34.58 -7.72 14.30
CA LYS A 481 33.93 -7.39 15.58
C LYS A 481 32.56 -8.02 15.72
N CYS A 482 32.47 -9.30 15.44
CA CYS A 482 31.25 -10.05 15.47
C CYS A 482 30.74 -10.29 16.88
N GLN A 483 29.47 -9.96 17.13
CA GLN A 483 28.74 -10.36 18.32
C GLN A 483 28.08 -11.70 18.04
N ARG A 484 28.52 -12.75 18.72
CA ARG A 484 28.00 -14.11 18.58
C ARG A 484 26.70 -14.26 19.37
N GLY A 485 25.80 -15.17 18.92
CA GLY A 485 24.51 -15.39 19.57
C GLY A 485 23.66 -14.13 19.65
N ALA A 486 23.72 -13.28 18.66
CA ALA A 486 22.96 -12.02 18.63
C ALA A 486 21.45 -12.26 18.68
N TRP A 487 20.71 -11.27 19.17
CA TRP A 487 19.26 -11.24 19.23
C TRP A 487 18.63 -12.38 20.05
N GLY A 488 19.40 -12.99 20.97
CA GLY A 488 18.91 -14.07 21.83
C GLY A 488 19.04 -15.48 21.23
N THR A 489 19.74 -15.63 20.12
CA THR A 489 20.12 -16.94 19.59
C THR A 489 21.36 -17.47 20.33
N GLN A 490 21.71 -18.75 20.13
CA GLN A 490 22.82 -19.38 20.79
C GLN A 490 24.09 -19.38 19.89
N ALA A 491 25.21 -18.94 20.44
CA ALA A 491 26.51 -19.04 19.77
C ALA A 491 26.92 -20.52 19.60
N ALA A 492 27.37 -20.90 18.40
CA ALA A 492 27.74 -22.27 18.05
C ALA A 492 29.04 -22.30 17.22
N ALA A 493 29.66 -23.46 17.16
CA ALA A 493 30.74 -23.71 16.21
C ALA A 493 30.16 -24.00 14.82
N HIS A 494 30.83 -23.48 13.77
CA HIS A 494 30.42 -23.69 12.38
C HIS A 494 31.58 -24.20 11.54
N LYS A 495 31.28 -24.90 10.46
CA LYS A 495 32.27 -25.54 9.61
C LYS A 495 32.57 -24.73 8.37
N LYS A 496 33.79 -24.90 7.85
CA LYS A 496 34.12 -24.44 6.50
C LYS A 496 33.09 -24.93 5.49
N GLY A 497 32.60 -24.02 4.65
CA GLY A 497 31.55 -24.30 3.66
C GLY A 497 30.13 -24.00 4.16
N ASP A 498 29.92 -23.77 5.47
CA ASP A 498 28.60 -23.36 5.95
C ASP A 498 28.22 -22.01 5.36
N ALA A 499 26.94 -21.89 5.00
CA ALA A 499 26.40 -20.69 4.38
C ALA A 499 26.23 -19.57 5.40
N ALA A 500 26.84 -18.43 5.13
CA ALA A 500 26.69 -17.17 5.88
C ALA A 500 25.73 -16.24 5.13
N GLY A 501 24.46 -16.24 5.51
CA GLY A 501 23.41 -15.47 4.87
C GLY A 501 23.25 -14.07 5.45
N LYS A 502 23.43 -13.01 4.63
CA LYS A 502 23.15 -11.62 5.07
C LYS A 502 21.65 -11.42 5.18
N LEU A 503 21.14 -11.25 6.40
CA LEU A 503 19.73 -10.94 6.61
C LEU A 503 19.38 -9.54 6.11
N MET A 504 18.19 -9.41 5.55
CA MET A 504 17.63 -8.13 5.19
C MET A 504 16.98 -7.49 6.41
N ASP A 505 17.37 -6.27 6.70
CA ASP A 505 16.86 -5.50 7.83
C ASP A 505 16.37 -4.11 7.41
N HIS A 506 15.68 -3.45 8.33
CA HIS A 506 15.06 -2.15 8.10
C HIS A 506 15.44 -1.17 9.23
N PRO A 507 15.50 0.16 8.96
CA PRO A 507 15.79 1.19 9.97
C PRO A 507 14.90 1.17 11.22
N TYR A 508 13.73 0.50 11.18
CA TYR A 508 12.91 0.26 12.38
C TYR A 508 13.48 -0.77 13.35
N LYS A 509 14.70 -1.27 13.13
CA LYS A 509 15.33 -2.33 13.92
C LYS A 509 14.55 -3.63 13.87
N VAL A 510 14.15 -4.03 12.68
CA VAL A 510 13.38 -5.24 12.38
C VAL A 510 13.99 -6.01 11.23
N PHE A 511 13.70 -7.30 11.17
CA PHE A 511 14.00 -8.17 10.04
C PHE A 511 12.80 -8.23 9.07
N LEU A 512 13.06 -8.76 7.90
CA LEU A 512 12.07 -8.91 6.83
C LEU A 512 11.96 -10.38 6.42
N THR A 513 10.96 -10.73 5.65
CA THR A 513 10.64 -12.12 5.31
C THR A 513 10.77 -12.40 3.82
N ASP A 514 10.94 -13.68 3.46
CA ASP A 514 10.71 -14.17 2.10
C ASP A 514 9.20 -14.24 1.78
N ALA A 515 8.86 -14.73 0.59
CA ALA A 515 7.47 -14.80 0.14
C ALA A 515 6.59 -15.77 0.94
N ALA A 516 7.16 -16.85 1.45
CA ALA A 516 6.41 -17.86 2.20
C ALA A 516 6.09 -17.36 3.62
N LEU A 517 7.09 -16.85 4.33
CA LEU A 517 6.91 -16.28 5.66
C LEU A 517 6.06 -15.01 5.62
N SER A 518 6.19 -14.19 4.57
CA SER A 518 5.36 -13.02 4.34
C SER A 518 3.86 -13.36 4.36
N GLN A 519 3.46 -14.41 3.67
CA GLN A 519 2.07 -14.86 3.64
C GLN A 519 1.62 -15.46 4.99
N GLU A 520 2.51 -16.09 5.74
CA GLU A 520 2.22 -16.58 7.09
C GLU A 520 1.99 -15.41 8.06
N VAL A 521 2.83 -14.39 8.03
CA VAL A 521 2.64 -13.16 8.81
C VAL A 521 1.30 -12.50 8.47
N ALA A 522 0.92 -12.47 7.19
CA ALA A 522 -0.39 -11.96 6.78
C ALA A 522 -1.55 -12.77 7.40
N ARG A 523 -1.45 -14.10 7.43
CA ARG A 523 -2.43 -14.97 8.09
C ARG A 523 -2.45 -14.78 9.61
N ASN A 524 -1.31 -14.50 10.24
CA ASN A 524 -1.25 -14.20 11.68
C ASN A 524 -2.00 -12.89 12.01
N ILE A 525 -1.92 -11.88 11.15
CA ILE A 525 -2.73 -10.65 11.29
C ILE A 525 -4.22 -10.98 11.15
N ALA A 526 -4.61 -11.80 10.17
CA ALA A 526 -5.99 -12.23 10.02
C ALA A 526 -6.48 -13.05 11.24
N ALA A 527 -5.65 -13.93 11.77
CA ALA A 527 -5.97 -14.71 12.98
C ALA A 527 -6.20 -13.79 14.19
N PHE A 528 -5.39 -12.72 14.33
CA PHE A 528 -5.65 -11.71 15.36
C PHE A 528 -7.00 -11.02 15.16
N CYS A 529 -7.33 -10.61 13.93
CA CYS A 529 -8.63 -10.01 13.62
C CYS A 529 -9.78 -10.98 13.95
N ASN A 530 -9.69 -12.24 13.49
CA ASN A 530 -10.72 -13.28 13.71
C ASN A 530 -10.92 -13.57 15.19
N HIS A 531 -9.81 -13.67 15.97
CA HIS A 531 -9.89 -13.93 17.41
C HIS A 531 -10.49 -12.76 18.19
N THR A 532 -10.14 -11.53 17.83
CA THR A 532 -10.50 -10.35 18.62
C THR A 532 -11.78 -9.68 18.15
N GLY A 533 -12.22 -9.91 16.92
CA GLY A 533 -13.35 -9.21 16.32
C GLY A 533 -13.05 -7.76 15.93
N ALA A 534 -11.77 -7.38 15.84
CA ALA A 534 -11.38 -6.05 15.35
C ALA A 534 -11.78 -5.87 13.89
N ILE A 535 -12.45 -4.75 13.56
CA ILE A 535 -13.05 -4.48 12.23
C ILE A 535 -12.44 -3.30 11.49
N GLN A 536 -11.33 -2.77 11.96
CA GLN A 536 -10.54 -1.78 11.22
C GLN A 536 -9.06 -2.10 11.36
N LEU A 537 -8.36 -2.11 10.23
CA LEU A 537 -6.93 -2.41 10.17
C LEU A 537 -6.23 -1.43 9.24
N SER A 538 -5.09 -0.89 9.67
CA SER A 538 -4.13 -0.26 8.76
C SER A 538 -2.98 -1.21 8.46
N LEU A 539 -2.89 -1.68 7.22
CA LEU A 539 -1.72 -2.36 6.68
C LEU A 539 -0.69 -1.32 6.26
N ASP A 540 0.03 -0.76 7.24
CA ASP A 540 1.14 0.15 6.96
C ASP A 540 2.43 -0.62 6.66
N GLY A 541 3.37 -0.01 5.93
CA GLY A 541 4.64 -0.63 5.61
C GLY A 541 4.55 -1.78 4.60
N LEU A 542 3.58 -1.75 3.68
CA LEU A 542 3.46 -2.78 2.62
C LEU A 542 4.69 -2.84 1.70
N GLU A 543 5.54 -1.81 1.68
CA GLU A 543 6.86 -1.85 1.05
C GLU A 543 7.79 -2.90 1.68
N GLY A 544 7.54 -3.32 2.92
CA GLY A 544 8.25 -4.45 3.54
C GLY A 544 8.24 -5.71 2.68
N ASN A 545 7.21 -5.89 1.85
CA ASN A 545 7.11 -7.01 0.93
C ASN A 545 8.08 -6.94 -0.28
N TRP A 546 8.77 -5.83 -0.48
CA TRP A 546 9.86 -5.76 -1.47
C TRP A 546 11.04 -6.65 -1.10
N SER A 547 11.15 -7.06 0.18
CA SER A 547 12.12 -8.06 0.64
C SER A 547 12.01 -9.41 -0.09
N THR A 548 10.89 -9.69 -0.70
CA THR A 548 10.67 -10.89 -1.51
C THR A 548 11.40 -10.83 -2.88
N GLY A 549 11.87 -9.65 -3.30
CA GLY A 549 12.40 -9.40 -4.64
C GLY A 549 11.33 -9.40 -5.74
N MET A 550 10.03 -9.30 -5.36
CA MET A 550 8.89 -9.39 -6.28
C MET A 550 7.99 -8.14 -6.27
N GLY A 551 8.43 -7.03 -5.66
CA GLY A 551 7.77 -5.73 -5.70
C GLY A 551 6.28 -5.78 -5.39
N GLN A 552 5.44 -5.30 -6.33
CA GLN A 552 3.98 -5.32 -6.17
C GLN A 552 3.38 -6.73 -6.09
N TYR A 553 4.03 -7.75 -6.68
CA TYR A 553 3.55 -9.12 -6.55
C TYR A 553 3.67 -9.63 -5.11
N GLY A 554 4.79 -9.35 -4.43
CA GLY A 554 4.96 -9.67 -3.01
C GLY A 554 3.87 -9.02 -2.15
N ARG A 555 3.53 -7.75 -2.38
CA ARG A 555 2.41 -7.06 -1.70
C ARG A 555 1.06 -7.71 -2.02
N THR A 556 0.84 -8.08 -3.26
CA THR A 556 -0.39 -8.78 -3.69
C THR A 556 -0.56 -10.10 -2.96
N LEU A 557 0.48 -10.91 -2.87
CA LEU A 557 0.46 -12.20 -2.14
C LEU A 557 0.17 -12.00 -0.65
N PHE A 558 0.80 -11.00 -0.03
CA PHE A 558 0.57 -10.66 1.39
C PHE A 558 -0.88 -10.25 1.64
N THR A 559 -1.37 -9.25 0.89
CA THR A 559 -2.71 -8.70 1.11
C THR A 559 -3.81 -9.72 0.78
N LYS A 560 -3.58 -10.56 -0.26
CA LYS A 560 -4.51 -11.65 -0.62
C LYS A 560 -4.54 -12.74 0.45
N ALA A 561 -3.38 -13.14 1.00
CA ALA A 561 -3.29 -14.12 2.07
C ALA A 561 -4.02 -13.65 3.33
N TRP A 562 -3.88 -12.36 3.69
CA TRP A 562 -4.64 -11.76 4.78
C TRP A 562 -6.15 -11.76 4.50
N TYR A 563 -6.57 -11.28 3.34
CA TYR A 563 -7.98 -11.17 2.97
C TYR A 563 -8.70 -12.53 2.94
N ASP A 564 -8.03 -13.56 2.39
CA ASP A 564 -8.60 -14.91 2.30
C ASP A 564 -8.70 -15.60 3.66
N ALA A 565 -7.81 -15.29 4.59
CA ALA A 565 -7.77 -15.88 5.93
C ALA A 565 -8.73 -15.19 6.93
N LEU A 566 -9.36 -14.07 6.56
CA LEU A 566 -10.40 -13.45 7.36
C LEU A 566 -11.68 -14.30 7.36
N ASP A 567 -12.30 -14.44 8.52
CA ASP A 567 -13.62 -15.05 8.63
C ASP A 567 -14.64 -14.31 7.77
N PRO A 568 -15.51 -15.01 7.03
CA PRO A 568 -16.47 -14.39 6.12
C PRO A 568 -17.38 -13.35 6.78
N GLU A 569 -17.81 -13.58 8.01
CA GLU A 569 -18.64 -12.66 8.77
C GLU A 569 -17.87 -11.37 9.08
N LEU A 570 -16.66 -11.51 9.63
CA LEU A 570 -15.82 -10.37 9.95
C LEU A 570 -15.45 -9.54 8.69
N ARG A 571 -15.20 -10.23 7.59
CA ARG A 571 -14.87 -9.61 6.29
C ARG A 571 -15.98 -8.68 5.80
N GLY A 572 -17.25 -8.96 6.12
CA GLY A 572 -18.42 -8.15 5.78
C GLY A 572 -18.50 -6.80 6.51
N HIS A 573 -17.64 -6.56 7.51
CA HIS A 573 -17.60 -5.34 8.31
C HIS A 573 -16.22 -4.68 8.35
N MET A 574 -15.22 -5.29 7.67
CA MET A 574 -13.83 -4.87 7.76
C MET A 574 -13.54 -3.60 6.96
N ILE A 575 -13.06 -2.57 7.63
CA ILE A 575 -12.41 -1.41 6.99
C ILE A 575 -10.91 -1.69 6.93
N ASN A 576 -10.40 -1.88 5.72
CA ASN A 576 -8.97 -2.00 5.47
C ASN A 576 -8.40 -0.69 4.93
N ASP A 577 -7.64 -0.01 5.76
CA ASP A 577 -6.72 1.05 5.34
C ASP A 577 -5.40 0.41 4.91
N ALA A 578 -4.75 0.94 3.89
CA ALA A 578 -3.44 0.46 3.46
C ALA A 578 -2.52 1.63 3.10
N SER A 579 -1.21 1.39 3.14
CA SER A 579 -0.19 2.20 2.49
C SER A 579 0.22 1.58 1.14
N ASN A 580 1.01 2.28 0.35
CA ASN A 580 1.59 1.77 -0.90
C ASN A 580 0.57 1.07 -1.83
N PRO A 581 -0.40 1.82 -2.38
CA PRO A 581 -1.40 1.26 -3.28
C PRO A 581 -0.76 0.59 -4.50
N ALA A 582 -1.32 -0.55 -4.90
CA ALA A 582 -0.94 -1.28 -6.11
C ALA A 582 -2.20 -1.77 -6.83
N HIS A 583 -2.08 -2.13 -8.10
CA HIS A 583 -3.23 -2.44 -8.94
C HIS A 583 -4.15 -3.52 -8.34
N PHE A 584 -3.60 -4.69 -8.00
CA PHE A 584 -4.43 -5.76 -7.42
C PHE A 584 -4.87 -5.46 -5.98
N THR A 585 -4.04 -4.80 -5.18
CA THR A 585 -4.39 -4.45 -3.79
C THR A 585 -5.52 -3.43 -3.73
N TRP A 586 -5.76 -2.68 -4.82
CA TRP A 586 -6.91 -1.79 -4.95
C TRP A 586 -8.24 -2.54 -4.74
N HIS A 587 -8.37 -3.78 -5.23
CA HIS A 587 -9.58 -4.59 -5.04
C HIS A 587 -9.81 -5.02 -3.58
N ILE A 588 -8.72 -5.17 -2.80
CA ILE A 588 -8.79 -5.62 -1.40
C ILE A 588 -9.01 -4.43 -0.46
N ALA A 589 -8.31 -3.32 -0.66
CA ALA A 589 -8.35 -2.17 0.24
C ALA A 589 -9.72 -1.48 0.19
N THR A 590 -10.30 -1.17 1.35
CA THR A 590 -11.47 -0.29 1.45
C THR A 590 -11.09 1.11 1.02
N ARG A 591 -9.97 1.62 1.56
CA ARG A 591 -9.45 2.96 1.34
C ARG A 591 -7.94 2.99 1.57
N TYR A 592 -7.32 4.14 1.36
CA TYR A 592 -5.94 4.40 1.71
C TYR A 592 -5.89 5.63 2.61
N ASN A 593 -5.26 5.50 3.77
CA ASN A 593 -5.18 6.58 4.74
C ASN A 593 -3.78 6.68 5.34
N TRP A 594 -3.02 7.66 4.88
CA TRP A 594 -1.70 8.00 5.42
C TRP A 594 -1.57 9.53 5.49
N GLY A 595 -0.48 10.05 5.97
CA GLY A 595 -0.31 11.49 6.17
C GLY A 595 -0.28 11.82 7.65
N GLU A 596 0.60 11.13 8.37
CA GLU A 596 0.80 11.30 9.80
C GLU A 596 1.36 12.67 10.13
N PRO A 597 0.96 13.25 11.28
CA PRO A 597 1.25 14.65 11.61
C PRO A 597 2.56 14.82 12.39
N TRP A 598 3.69 14.39 11.84
CA TRP A 598 4.93 14.47 12.61
C TRP A 598 5.61 15.82 12.65
N TYR A 599 5.38 16.68 11.69
CA TYR A 599 6.05 17.98 11.59
C TYR A 599 5.04 19.09 11.40
N ALA A 600 5.42 20.32 11.76
CA ALA A 600 4.59 21.52 11.71
C ALA A 600 3.34 21.49 12.63
N GLY A 601 2.52 22.52 12.57
CA GLY A 601 1.29 22.66 13.33
C GLY A 601 0.15 21.79 12.81
N PHE A 602 -0.97 21.83 13.50
CA PHE A 602 -2.16 21.03 13.17
C PHE A 602 -2.64 21.25 11.72
N ARG A 603 -2.72 22.49 11.28
CA ARG A 603 -3.16 22.86 9.93
C ARG A 603 -2.08 22.66 8.88
N GLN A 604 -0.84 23.03 9.18
CA GLN A 604 0.27 23.05 8.23
C GLN A 604 0.84 21.65 7.99
N SER A 605 0.76 20.77 8.98
CA SER A 605 1.32 19.44 8.87
C SER A 605 0.68 18.70 7.71
N GLN A 606 1.47 18.47 6.69
CA GLN A 606 1.08 17.71 5.49
C GLN A 606 -0.15 18.26 4.73
N THR A 607 -0.55 19.52 4.95
CA THR A 607 -1.73 20.09 4.26
C THR A 607 -1.68 19.86 2.77
N LEU A 608 -0.55 20.12 2.16
CA LEU A 608 -0.38 19.96 0.73
C LEU A 608 -0.37 18.50 0.27
N TYR A 609 0.25 17.64 1.05
CA TYR A 609 0.21 16.20 0.84
C TYR A 609 -1.24 15.69 0.83
N ARG A 610 -2.09 16.21 1.72
CA ARG A 610 -3.52 15.89 1.76
C ARG A 610 -4.25 16.40 0.52
N LEU A 611 -3.94 17.60 0.03
CA LEU A 611 -4.51 18.11 -1.21
C LEU A 611 -4.14 17.24 -2.42
N LYS A 612 -2.88 16.85 -2.56
CA LYS A 612 -2.42 15.92 -3.61
C LYS A 612 -3.14 14.56 -3.50
N ASN A 613 -3.34 14.06 -2.28
CA ASN A 613 -4.07 12.82 -2.07
C ASN A 613 -5.49 12.87 -2.63
N GLN A 614 -6.19 14.01 -2.51
CA GLN A 614 -7.56 14.12 -3.03
C GLN A 614 -7.61 13.97 -4.56
N LEU A 615 -6.63 14.53 -5.28
CA LEU A 615 -6.50 14.34 -6.72
C LEU A 615 -6.20 12.88 -7.07
N PHE A 616 -5.27 12.25 -6.33
CA PHE A 616 -4.94 10.85 -6.48
C PHE A 616 -6.15 9.94 -6.24
N TYR A 617 -6.89 10.15 -5.15
CA TYR A 617 -8.10 9.36 -4.85
C TYR A 617 -9.18 9.52 -5.91
N THR A 618 -9.38 10.74 -6.41
CA THR A 618 -10.35 11.02 -7.47
C THR A 618 -10.03 10.25 -8.75
N ARG A 619 -8.78 10.34 -9.25
CA ARG A 619 -8.43 9.68 -10.52
C ARG A 619 -8.35 8.16 -10.39
N ASN A 620 -8.04 7.64 -9.19
CA ASN A 620 -7.98 6.20 -8.92
C ASN A 620 -9.26 5.60 -8.33
N LEU A 621 -10.37 6.35 -8.26
CA LEU A 621 -11.66 5.86 -7.78
C LEU A 621 -11.60 5.26 -6.36
N ILE A 622 -10.90 5.94 -5.45
CA ILE A 622 -10.65 5.52 -4.07
C ILE A 622 -11.50 6.37 -3.12
N PRO A 623 -12.15 5.79 -2.10
CA PRO A 623 -12.79 6.54 -1.01
C PRO A 623 -11.79 7.47 -0.32
N ARG A 624 -12.19 8.73 -0.09
CA ARG A 624 -11.27 9.80 0.28
C ARG A 624 -11.00 9.86 1.78
N MET A 625 -9.74 10.13 2.14
CA MET A 625 -9.29 10.36 3.50
C MET A 625 -8.36 11.57 3.54
N LEU A 626 -8.35 12.29 4.67
CA LEU A 626 -7.47 13.45 4.89
C LEU A 626 -6.17 13.11 5.65
N GLY A 627 -5.99 11.86 6.06
CA GLY A 627 -4.85 11.45 6.86
C GLY A 627 -5.07 11.64 8.37
N TRP A 628 -3.97 11.65 9.12
CA TRP A 628 -3.97 11.72 10.57
C TRP A 628 -3.70 13.13 11.07
N PHE A 629 -4.48 13.58 12.06
CA PHE A 629 -4.33 14.86 12.74
C PHE A 629 -4.12 14.60 14.23
N SER A 630 -3.17 15.31 14.85
CA SER A 630 -2.85 15.12 16.26
C SER A 630 -3.29 16.32 17.08
N VAL A 631 -4.23 16.12 17.99
CA VAL A 631 -4.61 17.11 19.00
C VAL A 631 -3.43 17.31 19.95
N ARG A 632 -2.99 18.54 20.10
CA ARG A 632 -1.90 18.98 20.97
C ARG A 632 -2.40 20.06 21.94
N PRO A 633 -1.66 20.41 22.98
CA PRO A 633 -2.08 21.47 23.92
C PRO A 633 -2.44 22.81 23.25
N GLY A 634 -1.83 23.11 22.10
CA GLY A 634 -2.09 24.32 21.32
C GLY A 634 -3.26 24.24 20.33
N THR A 635 -3.82 23.06 20.07
CA THR A 635 -4.94 22.88 19.12
C THR A 635 -6.19 23.58 19.65
N THR A 636 -6.90 24.31 18.80
CA THR A 636 -8.11 25.06 19.15
C THR A 636 -9.37 24.44 18.53
N THR A 637 -10.55 24.93 18.90
CA THR A 637 -11.82 24.57 18.27
C THR A 637 -11.87 25.01 16.82
N GLU A 638 -11.30 26.17 16.50
CA GLU A 638 -11.20 26.70 15.12
C GLU A 638 -10.31 25.80 14.25
N ASP A 639 -9.25 25.20 14.82
CA ASP A 639 -8.45 24.19 14.13
C ASP A 639 -9.26 22.94 13.78
N ALA A 640 -10.11 22.49 14.71
CA ALA A 640 -11.01 21.37 14.49
C ALA A 640 -12.07 21.70 13.42
N GLU A 641 -12.67 22.88 13.45
CA GLU A 641 -13.62 23.33 12.43
C GLU A 641 -12.96 23.45 11.06
N TRP A 642 -11.73 23.99 11.00
CA TRP A 642 -10.95 24.05 9.77
C TRP A 642 -10.73 22.65 9.16
N LEU A 643 -10.37 21.66 9.96
CA LEU A 643 -10.24 20.26 9.52
C LEU A 643 -11.57 19.71 9.00
N CYS A 644 -12.63 19.86 9.80
CA CYS A 644 -13.95 19.32 9.50
C CYS A 644 -14.56 19.96 8.25
N ALA A 645 -14.32 21.24 8.02
CA ALA A 645 -14.72 21.93 6.78
C ALA A 645 -14.03 21.28 5.54
N ARG A 646 -12.75 20.97 5.64
CA ARG A 646 -12.03 20.22 4.54
C ARG A 646 -12.61 18.82 4.35
N ALA A 647 -12.92 18.14 5.47
CA ALA A 647 -13.57 16.82 5.41
C ALA A 647 -14.94 16.87 4.68
N ALA A 648 -15.75 17.87 5.01
CA ALA A 648 -17.05 18.11 4.34
C ALA A 648 -16.89 18.49 2.87
N GLY A 649 -15.91 19.34 2.55
CA GLY A 649 -15.65 19.78 1.17
C GLY A 649 -15.20 18.65 0.24
N TYR A 650 -14.43 17.70 0.76
CA TYR A 650 -13.94 16.55 -0.01
C TYR A 650 -14.79 15.29 0.12
N ASP A 651 -15.82 15.25 0.96
CA ASP A 651 -16.50 14.04 1.42
C ASP A 651 -15.50 12.99 1.95
N ALA A 652 -14.51 13.45 2.68
CA ALA A 652 -13.39 12.65 3.15
C ALA A 652 -13.48 12.38 4.65
N GLY A 653 -13.09 11.19 5.07
CA GLY A 653 -12.84 10.90 6.47
C GLY A 653 -11.47 11.39 6.94
N PHE A 654 -11.22 11.32 8.22
CA PHE A 654 -9.93 11.62 8.84
C PHE A 654 -9.69 10.78 10.09
N ALA A 655 -8.44 10.70 10.53
CA ALA A 655 -8.07 10.15 11.81
C ALA A 655 -7.69 11.27 12.77
N LEU A 656 -8.31 11.30 13.95
CA LEU A 656 -7.98 12.27 15.00
C LEU A 656 -7.22 11.57 16.12
N ALA A 657 -5.91 11.80 16.23
CA ALA A 657 -5.09 11.24 17.29
C ALA A 657 -5.10 12.15 18.52
N THR A 658 -5.49 11.58 19.65
CA THR A 658 -5.44 12.25 20.94
C THR A 658 -4.42 11.54 21.82
N ARG A 659 -3.30 12.20 22.12
CA ARG A 659 -2.34 11.68 23.09
C ARG A 659 -2.59 12.36 24.43
N PHE A 660 -2.79 11.56 25.46
CA PHE A 660 -3.03 12.00 26.82
C PHE A 660 -1.78 11.77 27.66
N GLY A 661 -1.34 12.82 28.35
CA GLY A 661 -0.18 12.81 29.21
C GLY A 661 1.00 13.63 28.68
N SER A 662 1.81 14.19 29.59
CA SER A 662 3.08 14.81 29.27
C SER A 662 4.09 13.74 28.84
N ARG A 663 5.08 14.10 28.02
CA ARG A 663 6.17 13.21 27.56
C ARG A 663 6.91 12.46 28.69
N ALA A 664 6.75 12.91 29.94
CA ALA A 664 7.43 12.35 31.11
C ALA A 664 6.74 11.14 31.73
N THR A 665 5.48 10.84 31.36
CA THR A 665 4.66 9.76 31.96
C THR A 665 4.14 8.78 30.92
N GLN A 666 4.88 8.52 29.86
CA GLN A 666 4.47 7.57 28.81
C GLN A 666 4.51 6.11 29.30
N SER A 667 3.62 5.78 30.22
CA SER A 667 3.04 4.45 30.28
C SER A 667 1.96 4.39 29.20
N SER A 668 1.98 3.35 28.37
CA SER A 668 1.01 3.08 27.28
C SER A 668 -0.44 2.89 27.78
N SER A 669 -0.69 3.01 29.06
CA SER A 669 -1.98 2.87 29.74
C SER A 669 -2.58 4.19 30.21
N ASP A 670 -1.91 5.34 30.00
CA ASP A 670 -2.40 6.62 30.51
C ASP A 670 -3.28 7.32 29.46
N VAL A 671 -4.54 6.90 29.41
CA VAL A 671 -5.64 7.69 28.83
C VAL A 671 -5.89 8.86 29.76
N GLY A 672 -5.12 9.95 29.64
CA GLY A 672 -5.21 11.13 30.48
C GLY A 672 -6.64 11.71 30.54
N GLY A 673 -6.94 12.49 31.55
CA GLY A 673 -8.27 13.10 31.75
C GLY A 673 -8.73 13.93 30.55
N MET A 674 -10.03 13.92 30.30
CA MET A 674 -10.64 14.83 29.34
C MET A 674 -10.72 16.22 30.00
N ASP A 675 -9.85 17.15 29.58
CA ASP A 675 -9.97 18.53 29.95
C ASP A 675 -11.05 19.23 29.10
N GLU A 676 -11.54 20.37 29.58
CA GLU A 676 -12.61 21.15 28.91
C GLU A 676 -12.27 21.51 27.47
N LYS A 677 -11.02 21.80 27.19
CA LYS A 677 -10.55 22.16 25.84
C LYS A 677 -10.65 20.98 24.84
N ARG A 678 -10.22 19.80 25.25
CA ARG A 678 -10.38 18.59 24.42
C ARG A 678 -11.83 18.23 24.24
N ALA A 679 -12.61 18.35 25.32
CA ALA A 679 -14.04 18.15 25.29
C ALA A 679 -14.70 19.03 24.20
N ALA A 680 -14.38 20.33 24.19
CA ALA A 680 -14.90 21.26 23.18
C ALA A 680 -14.47 20.89 21.74
N ILE A 681 -13.21 20.44 21.54
CA ILE A 681 -12.74 19.95 20.22
C ILE A 681 -13.56 18.73 19.77
N LEU A 682 -13.79 17.76 20.64
CA LEU A 682 -14.57 16.56 20.31
C LEU A 682 -16.04 16.90 20.02
N ASP A 683 -16.62 17.86 20.73
CA ASP A 683 -17.99 18.35 20.49
C ASP A 683 -18.11 19.01 19.09
N VAL A 684 -17.12 19.79 18.68
CA VAL A 684 -17.02 20.35 17.31
C VAL A 684 -16.96 19.23 16.28
N VAL A 685 -16.09 18.24 16.49
CA VAL A 685 -15.96 17.08 15.57
C VAL A 685 -17.30 16.35 15.44
N LYS A 686 -17.99 16.09 16.55
CA LYS A 686 -19.30 15.45 16.56
C LYS A 686 -20.30 16.19 15.68
N GLN A 687 -20.37 17.48 15.82
CA GLN A 687 -21.31 18.33 15.11
C GLN A 687 -21.07 18.28 13.59
N TRP A 688 -19.84 18.49 13.19
CA TRP A 688 -19.46 18.49 11.78
C TRP A 688 -19.57 17.10 11.13
N GLU A 689 -19.13 16.04 11.81
CA GLU A 689 -19.25 14.67 11.29
C GLU A 689 -20.71 14.21 11.21
N THR A 690 -21.57 14.63 12.15
CA THR A 690 -23.00 14.38 12.05
C THR A 690 -23.59 15.02 10.79
N ALA A 691 -23.28 16.27 10.51
CA ALA A 691 -23.73 16.97 9.31
C ALA A 691 -23.16 16.30 8.02
N ARG A 692 -21.84 15.97 8.02
CA ARG A 692 -21.19 15.36 6.87
C ARG A 692 -21.77 13.96 6.56
N GLN A 693 -21.91 13.12 7.57
CA GLN A 693 -22.43 11.76 7.39
C GLN A 693 -23.91 11.73 7.00
N SER A 694 -24.66 12.78 7.35
CA SER A 694 -26.06 12.95 6.90
C SER A 694 -26.19 13.67 5.56
N ASN A 695 -25.08 13.86 4.84
CA ASN A 695 -25.04 14.51 3.52
C ASN A 695 -25.67 15.92 3.52
N ALA A 696 -25.41 16.71 4.56
CA ALA A 696 -25.98 18.04 4.72
C ALA A 696 -25.32 19.13 3.85
N PHE A 697 -24.10 18.89 3.34
CA PHE A 697 -23.34 19.87 2.57
C PHE A 697 -23.61 19.72 1.06
N PRO A 698 -24.32 20.67 0.42
CA PRO A 698 -24.60 20.62 -1.01
C PRO A 698 -23.34 20.85 -1.85
N GLU A 699 -23.33 20.35 -3.08
CA GLU A 699 -22.19 20.43 -4.00
C GLU A 699 -21.72 21.88 -4.23
N SER A 700 -22.65 22.84 -4.25
CA SER A 700 -22.34 24.27 -4.42
C SER A 700 -21.44 24.87 -3.35
N LEU A 701 -21.36 24.27 -2.14
CA LEU A 701 -20.52 24.73 -1.05
C LEU A 701 -19.14 24.01 -0.99
N LYS A 702 -18.98 22.91 -1.70
CA LYS A 702 -17.79 22.06 -1.55
C LYS A 702 -16.50 22.76 -1.95
N ALA A 703 -16.51 23.54 -3.02
CA ALA A 703 -15.33 24.30 -3.46
C ALA A 703 -14.87 25.28 -2.37
N ASP A 704 -15.76 25.98 -1.72
CA ASP A 704 -15.46 26.89 -0.63
C ASP A 704 -14.92 26.15 0.60
N LEU A 705 -15.52 25.00 0.92
CA LEU A 705 -15.07 24.17 2.04
C LEU A 705 -13.72 23.48 1.78
N GLN A 706 -13.32 23.28 0.53
CA GLN A 706 -12.00 22.75 0.14
C GLN A 706 -10.90 23.80 0.27
N ASP A 707 -11.22 25.10 0.17
CA ASP A 707 -10.26 26.19 0.22
C ASP A 707 -9.60 26.30 1.61
N VAL A 708 -8.31 25.99 1.69
CA VAL A 708 -7.53 25.97 2.94
C VAL A 708 -7.36 27.34 3.58
N THR A 709 -7.67 28.43 2.88
CA THR A 709 -7.58 29.82 3.35
C THR A 709 -8.87 30.30 3.98
N ARG A 710 -9.99 29.56 3.78
CA ARG A 710 -11.31 29.93 4.31
C ARG A 710 -11.61 29.20 5.62
N GLU A 711 -12.29 29.92 6.52
CA GLU A 711 -12.72 29.39 7.81
C GLU A 711 -14.24 29.49 7.97
N PHE A 712 -14.80 28.52 8.70
CA PHE A 712 -16.24 28.41 8.90
C PHE A 712 -16.55 27.97 10.32
N HIS A 713 -17.69 28.43 10.83
CA HIS A 713 -18.32 27.88 12.03
C HIS A 713 -19.59 27.13 11.63
N LEU A 714 -19.83 25.99 12.26
CA LEU A 714 -21.06 25.23 12.07
C LEU A 714 -21.94 25.35 13.32
N VAL A 715 -23.06 26.04 13.22
CA VAL A 715 -23.95 26.34 14.33
C VAL A 715 -25.24 25.53 14.22
N PRO A 716 -25.57 24.64 15.20
CA PRO A 716 -26.83 23.92 15.16
C PRO A 716 -28.00 24.88 15.40
N VAL A 717 -29.05 24.76 14.59
CA VAL A 717 -30.25 25.62 14.67
C VAL A 717 -31.53 24.82 14.84
N GLY A 718 -31.45 23.51 14.69
CA GLY A 718 -32.56 22.59 14.87
C GLY A 718 -32.14 21.14 14.71
N PRO A 719 -33.06 20.18 14.87
CA PRO A 719 -32.77 18.77 14.61
C PRO A 719 -32.32 18.57 13.17
N ASN A 720 -31.11 18.09 12.96
CA ASN A 720 -30.51 17.84 11.63
C ASN A 720 -30.44 19.10 10.74
N GLU A 721 -30.34 20.28 11.33
CA GLU A 721 -30.19 21.56 10.63
C GLU A 721 -29.08 22.40 11.25
N TRP A 722 -28.29 23.04 10.41
CA TRP A 722 -27.17 23.89 10.82
C TRP A 722 -27.09 25.16 9.98
N ASP A 723 -26.53 26.22 10.56
CA ASP A 723 -26.05 27.39 9.85
C ASP A 723 -24.53 27.27 9.68
N LEU A 724 -24.09 27.17 8.41
CA LEU A 724 -22.68 27.28 8.05
C LEU A 724 -22.33 28.77 7.93
N GLN A 725 -21.54 29.28 8.88
CA GLN A 725 -21.17 30.70 8.96
C GLN A 725 -19.74 30.87 8.44
N PRO A 726 -19.51 31.57 7.30
CA PRO A 726 -18.17 31.96 6.90
C PRO A 726 -17.54 32.90 7.97
N ALA A 727 -16.39 32.51 8.52
CA ALA A 727 -15.70 33.27 9.55
C ALA A 727 -14.52 34.06 8.97
N ASN A 728 -13.83 33.51 7.97
CA ASN A 728 -12.74 34.19 7.27
C ASN A 728 -12.74 33.77 5.77
N PRO A 729 -12.99 34.69 4.80
CA PRO A 729 -13.57 36.01 5.06
C PRO A 729 -15.01 35.90 5.61
N PRO A 730 -15.45 36.86 6.43
CA PRO A 730 -16.80 36.83 6.99
C PRO A 730 -17.86 36.99 5.91
N GLY A 731 -19.00 36.31 6.09
CA GLY A 731 -20.11 36.31 5.14
C GLY A 731 -21.43 35.93 5.79
N PRO A 732 -22.57 36.01 5.05
CA PRO A 732 -23.85 35.60 5.59
C PRO A 732 -23.88 34.07 5.81
N PRO A 733 -24.58 33.60 6.84
CA PRO A 733 -24.73 32.18 7.09
C PRO A 733 -25.53 31.50 6.00
N VAL A 734 -25.19 30.25 5.72
CA VAL A 734 -25.93 29.39 4.77
C VAL A 734 -26.58 28.26 5.56
N ARG A 735 -27.91 28.16 5.50
CA ARG A 735 -28.68 27.07 6.10
C ARG A 735 -28.45 25.77 5.36
N ILE A 736 -28.00 24.73 6.07
CA ILE A 736 -27.86 23.37 5.55
C ILE A 736 -28.68 22.38 6.39
N LYS A 737 -29.13 21.31 5.75
CA LYS A 737 -29.99 20.28 6.35
C LYS A 737 -29.49 18.90 5.99
N ALA A 738 -29.67 17.94 6.90
CA ALA A 738 -29.50 16.55 6.60
C ALA A 738 -30.40 16.14 5.39
N THR A 739 -29.82 15.41 4.46
CA THR A 739 -30.55 14.83 3.35
C THR A 739 -30.39 13.30 3.41
N ASN A 740 -31.47 12.57 3.12
CA ASN A 740 -31.35 11.13 2.96
C ASN A 740 -30.41 10.88 1.77
N ARG A 741 -29.27 10.25 2.05
CA ARG A 741 -28.40 9.78 0.98
C ARG A 741 -29.21 8.76 0.19
N ALA A 742 -29.72 9.12 -0.99
CA ALA A 742 -30.20 8.14 -1.93
C ALA A 742 -29.02 7.23 -2.24
N VAL A 743 -29.05 6.02 -1.73
CA VAL A 743 -28.19 4.95 -2.22
C VAL A 743 -28.55 4.86 -3.70
N SER A 744 -27.64 5.22 -4.59
CA SER A 744 -27.83 5.04 -6.03
C SER A 744 -27.95 3.54 -6.29
N THR A 745 -29.16 3.03 -6.17
CA THR A 745 -29.55 1.68 -6.55
C THR A 745 -29.75 1.65 -8.07
N ASN A 746 -28.69 1.93 -8.81
CA ASN A 746 -28.59 1.50 -10.20
C ASN A 746 -27.95 0.12 -10.21
N GLY A 747 -28.76 -0.89 -9.98
CA GLY A 747 -28.36 -2.29 -9.95
C GLY A 747 -29.46 -3.13 -9.30
N GLY A 748 -30.67 -3.09 -9.90
CA GLY A 748 -31.76 -3.97 -9.46
C GLY A 748 -31.38 -5.43 -9.63
N GLN A 749 -31.11 -6.12 -8.52
CA GLN A 749 -31.38 -7.55 -8.39
C GLN A 749 -31.86 -7.83 -6.97
N GLN A 750 -33.08 -8.34 -6.91
CA GLN A 750 -33.70 -8.90 -5.73
C GLN A 750 -32.78 -10.00 -5.15
N CYS A 751 -32.30 -9.81 -3.93
CA CYS A 751 -31.77 -10.92 -3.14
C CYS A 751 -32.88 -11.90 -2.85
N ALA A 752 -32.82 -13.09 -3.44
CA ALA A 752 -33.61 -14.24 -3.03
C ALA A 752 -33.25 -14.58 -1.58
N LYS A 753 -34.27 -14.60 -0.73
CA LYS A 753 -34.17 -15.12 0.64
C LYS A 753 -33.77 -16.60 0.57
N PHE A 754 -32.63 -16.93 1.13
CA PHE A 754 -32.35 -18.29 1.55
C PHE A 754 -32.66 -18.40 3.05
N THR A 755 -33.67 -19.20 3.33
CA THR A 755 -33.98 -19.76 4.66
C THR A 755 -32.95 -20.83 5.02
#